data_4b3b7b3d8f1045827a8fe3f90f5a866c
#
_entry.id   4b3b7b3d8f1045827a8fe3f90f5a866c
#
_cell.length_a   1.000
_cell.length_b   1.000
_cell.length_c   1.000
_cell.angle_alpha   90.00
_cell.angle_beta   90.00
_cell.angle_gamma   90.00
#
_symmetry.space_group_name_H-M   'P 1'
#
loop_
_entity.id
_entity.type
_entity.pdbx_description
1 polymer ?
#
loop_
_entity_poly.entity_id
_entity_poly.type
_entity_poly.pdbx_seq_one_letter_code
_entity_poly.pdbx_strand_id
1 'polypeptide(L)'
;MKKLLLGLLGLAATMSAMAESREIVSPSGGLKVCVCDDGGKAAYTVSLNGVTCIETSPLGVVLNFADYSSGLKMAQGEAQKIVDVDYSLRNIKRSHVSHKASEMVIPFTKDGKPVFDLMMHVSDNDVAFKYRIHAQENTQVAVVKEEKTGFVLPGGTTTFLCPQSAPMHGFARTSPSYETNYTLDDTMGKNGWNEGYSFPCLFKVQHPQAPRGGKSNAAWVLISETGVDGSYCAGRLLCAANSPLAGTGGAGVYTIGQPQKGEMNGVGDVSPAIALPGETPWRTITIGETLAPIVETTIPFDVVKPKYAAKSEAKYGRGSWSWIIGMDPSCNFDEQKRYIDFSAAMGYESVLVDALWDTQIGREKIAELARYGKSKGVALYLWYNSNGAWNDAPQGPRHLMDKSQARRAEMAWMQSIGIRGIKVDFFGGDKQPMMQLYEDILADANDFGLLVIFHGCTLPRGWERMFPAYAASEAVLASENLHFSQGMCDAEARNACIHPFIRNTVGSMDFGGSTLNKFYNADNKSGSQRKTSDVFALATAIMFQSPVQHFALAPNNLEDAPSWAIDFMKKVPTTWDDVKFIDGYPGKYCIMARRTGNKWYVVGINAQESPVKLKLSLPMFSAGSMLNLYSDTEKLEGSLKTVKLSKKQQIQISIPCNGGLVITE
;
A
#
# COMPACT_ATOMS: atom_id res chain seq x y z
N MET A 1 -36.30 11.10 -82.20
CA MET A 1 -36.81 10.40 -80.99
C MET A 1 -35.61 9.99 -80.16
N LYS A 2 -35.23 10.77 -79.18
CA LYS A 2 -34.14 10.48 -78.22
C LYS A 2 -34.76 10.12 -76.88
N LYS A 3 -34.52 8.90 -76.43
CA LYS A 3 -34.94 8.46 -75.11
C LYS A 3 -33.94 8.94 -74.07
N LEU A 4 -34.40 9.70 -73.08
CA LEU A 4 -33.66 10.10 -71.91
C LEU A 4 -33.67 8.95 -70.89
N LEU A 5 -32.50 8.46 -70.47
CA LEU A 5 -32.33 7.50 -69.38
C LEU A 5 -31.99 8.32 -68.11
N LEU A 6 -32.88 8.38 -67.15
CA LEU A 6 -32.61 8.92 -65.80
C LEU A 6 -31.96 7.81 -64.99
N GLY A 7 -30.65 8.00 -64.62
CA GLY A 7 -29.98 7.19 -63.62
C GLY A 7 -30.25 7.74 -62.21
N LEU A 8 -30.92 6.91 -61.36
CA LEU A 8 -31.01 7.17 -59.92
C LEU A 8 -29.66 6.79 -59.30
N LEU A 9 -28.87 7.78 -58.85
CA LEU A 9 -27.80 7.56 -57.91
C LEU A 9 -28.39 7.48 -56.51
N GLY A 10 -28.45 6.27 -55.96
CA GLY A 10 -28.73 6.06 -54.51
C GLY A 10 -27.54 6.53 -53.70
N LEU A 11 -27.70 7.65 -52.98
CA LEU A 11 -26.80 8.05 -51.92
C LEU A 11 -27.01 7.11 -50.74
N ALA A 12 -26.15 6.12 -50.53
CA ALA A 12 -26.05 5.41 -49.28
C ALA A 12 -25.41 6.35 -48.26
N ALA A 13 -26.25 7.00 -47.46
CA ALA A 13 -25.77 7.69 -46.27
C ALA A 13 -25.25 6.64 -45.29
N THR A 14 -23.96 6.51 -45.18
CA THR A 14 -23.33 5.82 -44.06
C THR A 14 -23.60 6.66 -42.81
N MET A 15 -24.62 6.27 -42.05
CA MET A 15 -24.79 6.73 -40.69
C MET A 15 -23.56 6.24 -39.92
N SER A 16 -22.56 7.09 -39.70
CA SER A 16 -21.61 6.92 -38.63
C SER A 16 -22.42 6.85 -37.33
N ALA A 17 -22.49 5.67 -36.73
CA ALA A 17 -23.03 5.55 -35.39
C ALA A 17 -22.22 6.50 -34.50
N MET A 18 -22.87 7.53 -33.95
CA MET A 18 -22.22 8.38 -32.96
C MET A 18 -21.84 7.51 -31.77
N ALA A 19 -20.59 7.63 -31.29
CA ALA A 19 -20.14 6.93 -30.10
C ALA A 19 -21.09 7.26 -28.93
N GLU A 20 -21.59 6.23 -28.26
CA GLU A 20 -22.32 6.44 -27.01
C GLU A 20 -21.33 6.78 -25.90
N SER A 21 -21.73 7.69 -25.02
CA SER A 21 -20.91 8.08 -23.86
C SER A 21 -21.76 8.18 -22.59
N ARG A 22 -21.14 7.84 -21.46
CA ARG A 22 -21.71 7.98 -20.14
C ARG A 22 -20.76 8.77 -19.25
N GLU A 23 -21.28 9.78 -18.58
CA GLU A 23 -20.52 10.56 -17.60
C GLU A 23 -20.95 10.15 -16.19
N ILE A 24 -19.99 9.89 -15.31
CA ILE A 24 -20.18 9.76 -13.88
C ILE A 24 -19.39 10.86 -13.18
N VAL A 25 -20.06 11.57 -12.27
CA VAL A 25 -19.55 12.77 -11.63
C VAL A 25 -19.51 12.55 -10.12
N SER A 26 -18.43 12.95 -9.47
CA SER A 26 -18.31 12.90 -8.00
C SER A 26 -19.40 13.73 -7.31
N PRO A 27 -19.69 13.46 -6.04
CA PRO A 27 -20.72 14.20 -5.30
C PRO A 27 -20.49 15.72 -5.27
N SER A 28 -19.24 16.18 -5.19
CA SER A 28 -18.88 17.62 -5.27
C SER A 28 -18.92 18.20 -6.69
N GLY A 29 -18.96 17.35 -7.72
CA GLY A 29 -18.93 17.76 -9.13
C GLY A 29 -17.54 18.03 -9.70
N GLY A 30 -16.48 17.94 -8.90
CA GLY A 30 -15.11 18.26 -9.33
C GLY A 30 -14.44 17.15 -10.14
N LEU A 31 -14.63 15.89 -9.75
CA LEU A 31 -14.07 14.74 -10.45
C LEU A 31 -15.09 14.15 -11.41
N LYS A 32 -14.67 13.90 -12.66
CA LYS A 32 -15.54 13.37 -13.71
C LYS A 32 -14.86 12.25 -14.46
N VAL A 33 -15.60 11.20 -14.73
CA VAL A 33 -15.20 10.08 -15.59
C VAL A 33 -16.18 10.01 -16.76
N CYS A 34 -15.64 9.99 -17.97
CA CYS A 34 -16.43 9.75 -19.17
C CYS A 34 -16.05 8.40 -19.75
N VAL A 35 -17.01 7.51 -19.93
CA VAL A 35 -16.86 6.19 -20.55
C VAL A 35 -17.53 6.22 -21.93
N CYS A 36 -16.88 5.68 -22.96
CA CYS A 36 -17.41 5.63 -24.33
C CYS A 36 -17.12 4.30 -25.03
N ASP A 37 -17.78 4.06 -26.16
CA ASP A 37 -17.62 2.88 -27.02
C ASP A 37 -17.21 3.23 -28.45
N ASP A 38 -16.33 4.23 -28.62
CA ASP A 38 -15.92 4.72 -29.93
C ASP A 38 -15.31 3.64 -30.83
N GLY A 39 -15.89 3.48 -32.04
CA GLY A 39 -15.47 2.48 -33.03
C GLY A 39 -15.55 1.04 -32.52
N GLY A 40 -16.44 0.75 -31.57
CA GLY A 40 -16.57 -0.57 -30.96
C GLY A 40 -15.47 -0.91 -29.94
N LYS A 41 -14.77 0.09 -29.43
CA LYS A 41 -13.76 -0.03 -28.37
C LYS A 41 -14.20 0.73 -27.14
N ALA A 42 -14.31 0.04 -26.01
CA ALA A 42 -14.58 0.70 -24.73
C ALA A 42 -13.35 1.50 -24.28
N ALA A 43 -13.57 2.73 -23.86
CA ALA A 43 -12.53 3.63 -23.36
C ALA A 43 -13.08 4.57 -22.29
N TYR A 44 -12.18 5.19 -21.53
CA TYR A 44 -12.54 6.17 -20.50
C TYR A 44 -11.56 7.33 -20.45
N THR A 45 -12.00 8.45 -19.87
CA THR A 45 -11.17 9.60 -19.50
C THR A 45 -11.48 10.02 -18.08
N VAL A 46 -10.51 10.64 -17.39
CA VAL A 46 -10.74 11.21 -16.05
C VAL A 46 -10.26 12.66 -16.02
N SER A 47 -11.10 13.56 -15.49
CA SER A 47 -10.76 14.98 -15.32
C SER A 47 -11.10 15.46 -13.91
N LEU A 48 -10.24 16.32 -13.35
CA LEU A 48 -10.45 17.02 -12.09
C LEU A 48 -10.57 18.52 -12.35
N ASN A 49 -11.69 19.13 -11.94
CA ASN A 49 -11.98 20.55 -12.13
C ASN A 49 -11.83 21.02 -13.58
N GLY A 50 -12.22 20.17 -14.54
CA GLY A 50 -12.13 20.41 -15.98
C GLY A 50 -10.73 20.20 -16.59
N VAL A 51 -9.76 19.69 -15.82
CA VAL A 51 -8.41 19.35 -16.29
C VAL A 51 -8.30 17.84 -16.46
N THR A 52 -7.98 17.37 -17.66
CA THR A 52 -7.81 15.94 -17.95
C THR A 52 -6.56 15.41 -17.26
N CYS A 53 -6.73 14.45 -16.38
CA CYS A 53 -5.64 13.78 -15.64
C CYS A 53 -5.31 12.39 -16.20
N ILE A 54 -6.31 11.70 -16.75
CA ILE A 54 -6.16 10.47 -17.54
C ILE A 54 -6.80 10.74 -18.90
N GLU A 55 -6.00 10.65 -19.95
CA GLU A 55 -6.46 10.81 -21.33
C GLU A 55 -7.24 9.57 -21.78
N THR A 56 -7.76 9.55 -23.00
CA THR A 56 -8.54 8.42 -23.53
C THR A 56 -7.77 7.11 -23.38
N SER A 57 -8.23 6.28 -22.49
CA SER A 57 -7.59 5.05 -22.02
C SER A 57 -8.48 3.84 -22.33
N PRO A 58 -7.92 2.74 -22.86
CA PRO A 58 -8.71 1.59 -23.25
C PRO A 58 -9.25 0.82 -22.06
N LEU A 59 -10.37 0.13 -22.29
CA LEU A 59 -10.99 -0.85 -21.42
C LEU A 59 -11.22 -2.16 -22.19
N GLY A 60 -11.32 -3.28 -21.47
CA GLY A 60 -11.64 -4.58 -22.02
C GLY A 60 -10.87 -5.73 -21.37
N VAL A 61 -11.30 -6.93 -21.65
CA VAL A 61 -10.69 -8.17 -21.16
C VAL A 61 -10.64 -9.21 -22.28
N VAL A 62 -9.57 -9.99 -22.31
CA VAL A 62 -9.40 -11.14 -23.19
C VAL A 62 -9.48 -12.41 -22.36
N LEU A 63 -10.43 -13.26 -22.69
CA LEU A 63 -10.68 -14.53 -22.00
C LEU A 63 -10.15 -15.69 -22.86
N ASN A 64 -10.04 -16.87 -22.27
CA ASN A 64 -9.64 -18.08 -23.00
C ASN A 64 -10.61 -18.48 -24.13
N PHE A 65 -11.84 -17.98 -24.12
CA PHE A 65 -12.88 -18.31 -25.12
C PHE A 65 -13.40 -17.10 -25.89
N ALA A 66 -13.06 -15.86 -25.52
CA ALA A 66 -13.55 -14.65 -26.17
C ALA A 66 -12.63 -13.46 -25.97
N ASP A 67 -12.61 -12.56 -26.95
CA ASP A 67 -11.93 -11.27 -26.88
C ASP A 67 -12.96 -10.14 -26.75
N TYR A 68 -13.01 -9.50 -25.59
CA TYR A 68 -13.88 -8.37 -25.26
C TYR A 68 -13.07 -7.05 -25.21
N SER A 69 -12.15 -6.86 -26.16
CA SER A 69 -11.43 -5.59 -26.36
C SER A 69 -11.92 -4.80 -27.57
N SER A 70 -12.79 -5.40 -28.40
CA SER A 70 -13.35 -4.78 -29.61
C SER A 70 -14.70 -5.38 -30.00
N GLY A 71 -15.42 -4.68 -30.88
CA GLY A 71 -16.78 -5.07 -31.27
C GLY A 71 -17.81 -4.82 -30.14
N LEU A 72 -17.43 -3.99 -29.19
CA LEU A 72 -18.27 -3.68 -28.02
C LEU A 72 -19.28 -2.58 -28.34
N LYS A 73 -20.44 -2.66 -27.71
CA LYS A 73 -21.44 -1.59 -27.65
C LYS A 73 -21.87 -1.38 -26.22
N MET A 74 -21.91 -0.12 -25.81
CA MET A 74 -22.49 0.27 -24.54
C MET A 74 -24.00 0.05 -24.60
N ALA A 75 -24.55 -0.65 -23.63
CA ALA A 75 -25.99 -0.83 -23.50
C ALA A 75 -26.59 0.17 -22.52
N GLN A 76 -27.92 0.27 -22.54
CA GLN A 76 -28.64 1.09 -21.57
C GLN A 76 -28.38 0.53 -20.16
N GLY A 77 -27.75 1.34 -19.30
CA GLY A 77 -27.47 1.02 -17.90
C GLY A 77 -28.35 1.82 -16.94
N GLU A 78 -28.13 1.61 -15.66
CA GLU A 78 -28.75 2.40 -14.61
C GLU A 78 -28.20 3.83 -14.58
N ALA A 79 -29.01 4.78 -14.10
CA ALA A 79 -28.52 6.13 -13.83
C ALA A 79 -27.51 6.13 -12.67
N GLN A 80 -26.64 7.12 -12.66
CA GLN A 80 -25.76 7.37 -11.51
C GLN A 80 -26.58 7.48 -10.22
N LYS A 81 -26.14 6.82 -9.16
CA LYS A 81 -26.69 6.93 -7.81
C LYS A 81 -25.64 7.44 -6.84
N ILE A 82 -26.06 8.22 -5.86
CA ILE A 82 -25.20 8.61 -4.73
C ILE A 82 -25.35 7.55 -3.63
N VAL A 83 -24.24 7.10 -3.10
CA VAL A 83 -24.17 6.14 -1.99
C VAL A 83 -23.38 6.75 -0.83
N ASP A 84 -23.75 6.34 0.38
CA ASP A 84 -23.00 6.66 1.59
C ASP A 84 -21.93 5.59 1.80
N VAL A 85 -20.67 6.03 1.93
CA VAL A 85 -19.55 5.22 2.41
C VAL A 85 -19.41 5.50 3.89
N ASP A 86 -19.78 4.54 4.73
CA ASP A 86 -19.76 4.71 6.19
C ASP A 86 -19.33 3.40 6.85
N TYR A 87 -18.19 3.42 7.55
CA TYR A 87 -17.69 2.27 8.30
C TYR A 87 -16.64 2.68 9.33
N SER A 88 -16.43 1.81 10.32
CA SER A 88 -15.37 1.95 11.32
C SER A 88 -14.36 0.81 11.21
N LEU A 89 -13.05 1.12 11.26
CA LEU A 89 -11.97 0.17 11.13
C LEU A 89 -10.73 0.70 11.87
N ARG A 90 -10.29 0.01 12.93
CA ARG A 90 -9.23 0.51 13.83
C ARG A 90 -7.81 0.34 13.33
N ASN A 91 -7.59 -0.48 12.31
CA ASN A 91 -6.28 -0.86 11.77
C ASN A 91 -5.88 -0.08 10.51
N ILE A 92 -6.56 1.01 10.19
CA ILE A 92 -6.20 1.91 9.09
C ILE A 92 -5.89 3.33 9.60
N LYS A 93 -5.53 4.22 8.69
CA LYS A 93 -5.14 5.61 8.98
C LYS A 93 -6.25 6.48 9.58
N ARG A 94 -7.51 6.04 9.50
CA ARG A 94 -8.70 6.76 9.98
C ARG A 94 -9.71 5.76 10.55
N SER A 95 -9.97 5.82 11.85
CA SER A 95 -10.81 4.82 12.55
C SER A 95 -12.28 4.84 12.16
N HIS A 96 -12.76 5.95 11.62
CA HIS A 96 -14.11 6.10 11.07
C HIS A 96 -14.04 6.83 9.74
N VAL A 97 -14.60 6.22 8.71
CA VAL A 97 -14.68 6.76 7.35
C VAL A 97 -16.15 7.05 7.06
N SER A 98 -16.45 8.29 6.69
CA SER A 98 -17.81 8.71 6.32
C SER A 98 -17.74 9.78 5.23
N HIS A 99 -18.20 9.43 4.03
CA HIS A 99 -18.31 10.34 2.88
C HIS A 99 -19.31 9.80 1.87
N LYS A 100 -19.59 10.58 0.82
CA LYS A 100 -20.43 10.16 -0.30
C LYS A 100 -19.61 9.78 -1.51
N ALA A 101 -20.14 8.86 -2.30
CA ALA A 101 -19.62 8.50 -3.61
C ALA A 101 -20.75 8.35 -4.63
N SER A 102 -20.40 8.45 -5.89
CA SER A 102 -21.28 8.16 -7.02
C SER A 102 -20.99 6.75 -7.53
N GLU A 103 -22.02 5.94 -7.74
CA GLU A 103 -21.89 4.63 -8.36
C GLU A 103 -22.68 4.55 -9.65
N MET A 104 -22.16 3.81 -10.62
CA MET A 104 -22.82 3.51 -11.88
C MET A 104 -22.39 2.15 -12.39
N VAL A 105 -23.33 1.40 -12.97
CA VAL A 105 -23.07 0.16 -13.70
C VAL A 105 -23.28 0.43 -15.18
N ILE A 106 -22.27 0.19 -16.00
CA ILE A 106 -22.29 0.42 -17.45
C ILE A 106 -22.15 -0.93 -18.15
N PRO A 107 -23.28 -1.48 -18.67
CA PRO A 107 -23.26 -2.76 -19.36
C PRO A 107 -22.66 -2.64 -20.76
N PHE A 108 -21.87 -3.64 -21.16
CA PHE A 108 -21.35 -3.80 -22.50
C PHE A 108 -21.86 -5.07 -23.16
N THR A 109 -22.17 -4.97 -24.45
CA THR A 109 -22.59 -6.09 -25.29
C THR A 109 -21.62 -6.28 -26.44
N LYS A 110 -21.54 -7.52 -26.95
CA LYS A 110 -20.88 -7.87 -28.20
C LYS A 110 -21.80 -8.80 -29.00
N ASP A 111 -22.02 -8.47 -30.26
CA ASP A 111 -22.96 -9.19 -31.14
C ASP A 111 -24.37 -9.34 -30.52
N GLY A 112 -24.81 -8.30 -29.78
CA GLY A 112 -26.10 -8.26 -29.10
C GLY A 112 -26.21 -9.06 -27.81
N LYS A 113 -25.15 -9.74 -27.35
CA LYS A 113 -25.13 -10.50 -26.09
C LYS A 113 -24.41 -9.70 -24.99
N PRO A 114 -24.90 -9.68 -23.75
CA PRO A 114 -24.17 -9.09 -22.62
C PRO A 114 -22.85 -9.82 -22.40
N VAL A 115 -21.74 -9.09 -22.21
CA VAL A 115 -20.41 -9.67 -22.04
C VAL A 115 -19.76 -9.30 -20.72
N PHE A 116 -19.84 -8.04 -20.33
CA PHE A 116 -19.45 -7.58 -19.01
C PHE A 116 -20.15 -6.28 -18.62
N ASP A 117 -20.22 -6.02 -17.32
CA ASP A 117 -20.55 -4.71 -16.76
C ASP A 117 -19.27 -4.04 -16.26
N LEU A 118 -19.08 -2.76 -16.57
CA LEU A 118 -18.11 -1.90 -15.92
C LEU A 118 -18.76 -1.28 -14.68
N MET A 119 -18.33 -1.70 -13.52
CA MET A 119 -18.80 -1.17 -12.23
C MET A 119 -17.91 0.00 -11.84
N MET A 120 -18.50 1.17 -11.63
CA MET A 120 -17.79 2.41 -11.30
C MET A 120 -18.19 2.91 -9.91
N HIS A 121 -17.19 3.41 -9.18
CA HIS A 121 -17.32 4.11 -7.90
C HIS A 121 -16.44 5.36 -7.93
N VAL A 122 -17.04 6.54 -7.73
CA VAL A 122 -16.34 7.83 -7.85
C VAL A 122 -16.63 8.69 -6.63
N SER A 123 -15.65 8.91 -5.78
CA SER A 123 -15.67 9.90 -4.70
C SER A 123 -15.10 11.24 -5.16
N ASP A 124 -14.93 12.21 -4.27
CA ASP A 124 -14.47 13.54 -4.66
C ASP A 124 -13.01 13.58 -5.17
N ASN A 125 -12.21 12.59 -4.79
CA ASN A 125 -10.81 12.47 -5.21
C ASN A 125 -10.44 11.10 -5.79
N ASP A 126 -11.35 10.13 -5.75
CA ASP A 126 -11.02 8.77 -6.12
C ASP A 126 -11.97 8.22 -7.18
N VAL A 127 -11.40 7.45 -8.10
CA VAL A 127 -12.11 6.61 -9.07
C VAL A 127 -11.73 5.17 -8.79
N ALA A 128 -12.71 4.29 -8.64
CA ALA A 128 -12.49 2.85 -8.65
C ALA A 128 -13.42 2.21 -9.68
N PHE A 129 -12.88 1.23 -10.42
CA PHE A 129 -13.69 0.44 -11.35
C PHE A 129 -13.22 -1.00 -11.43
N LYS A 130 -14.15 -1.89 -11.82
CA LYS A 130 -13.87 -3.30 -12.07
C LYS A 130 -14.84 -3.85 -13.13
N TYR A 131 -14.47 -4.99 -13.70
CA TYR A 131 -15.34 -5.74 -14.61
C TYR A 131 -16.10 -6.80 -13.84
N ARG A 132 -17.41 -6.91 -14.11
CA ARG A 132 -18.21 -8.09 -13.81
C ARG A 132 -18.45 -8.82 -15.12
N ILE A 133 -17.81 -9.95 -15.30
CA ILE A 133 -17.86 -10.76 -16.54
C ILE A 133 -19.06 -11.70 -16.45
N HIS A 134 -19.91 -11.67 -17.48
CA HIS A 134 -21.12 -12.49 -17.54
C HIS A 134 -20.81 -13.93 -17.98
N ALA A 135 -21.58 -14.88 -17.48
CA ALA A 135 -21.58 -16.24 -17.99
C ALA A 135 -22.08 -16.25 -19.45
N GLN A 136 -21.44 -17.09 -20.27
CA GLN A 136 -21.82 -17.26 -21.68
C GLN A 136 -22.31 -18.68 -21.92
N GLU A 137 -23.58 -18.83 -22.26
CA GLU A 137 -24.23 -20.13 -22.54
C GLU A 137 -23.92 -21.19 -21.46
N ASN A 138 -23.12 -22.20 -21.80
CA ASN A 138 -22.72 -23.27 -20.87
C ASN A 138 -21.34 -23.02 -20.21
N THR A 139 -20.72 -21.86 -20.44
CA THR A 139 -19.40 -21.54 -19.89
C THR A 139 -19.54 -20.91 -18.51
N GLN A 140 -19.10 -21.62 -17.47
CA GLN A 140 -19.19 -21.19 -16.08
C GLN A 140 -17.82 -20.82 -15.48
N VAL A 141 -16.74 -20.91 -16.26
CA VAL A 141 -15.37 -20.59 -15.85
C VAL A 141 -14.67 -19.83 -16.97
N ALA A 142 -13.97 -18.78 -16.63
CA ALA A 142 -13.10 -18.05 -17.53
C ALA A 142 -11.66 -18.03 -17.01
N VAL A 143 -10.71 -18.08 -17.94
CA VAL A 143 -9.32 -17.73 -17.69
C VAL A 143 -9.09 -16.36 -18.30
N VAL A 144 -8.74 -15.37 -17.49
CA VAL A 144 -8.46 -14.01 -17.96
C VAL A 144 -7.04 -13.97 -18.52
N LYS A 145 -6.92 -13.99 -19.85
CA LYS A 145 -5.63 -14.00 -20.54
C LYS A 145 -4.95 -12.64 -20.55
N GLU A 146 -5.75 -11.57 -20.62
CA GLU A 146 -5.26 -10.21 -20.61
C GLU A 146 -6.37 -9.24 -20.15
N GLU A 147 -5.99 -8.25 -19.36
CA GLU A 147 -6.82 -7.09 -19.07
C GLU A 147 -6.29 -5.90 -19.89
N LYS A 148 -7.14 -5.39 -20.79
CA LYS A 148 -6.77 -4.29 -21.71
C LYS A 148 -6.90 -2.91 -21.04
N THR A 149 -7.16 -2.86 -19.75
CA THR A 149 -7.21 -1.61 -18.99
C THR A 149 -5.90 -0.84 -19.12
N GLY A 150 -6.00 0.35 -19.67
CA GLY A 150 -4.88 1.26 -19.82
C GLY A 150 -5.05 2.53 -18.98
N PHE A 151 -3.94 3.23 -18.78
CA PHE A 151 -3.83 4.53 -18.13
C PHE A 151 -2.94 5.41 -18.99
N VAL A 152 -3.54 6.25 -19.82
CA VAL A 152 -2.84 7.20 -20.70
C VAL A 152 -2.68 8.51 -19.94
N LEU A 153 -1.44 8.86 -19.65
CA LEU A 153 -1.11 10.07 -18.90
C LEU A 153 -0.68 11.19 -19.84
N PRO A 154 -1.05 12.46 -19.54
CA PRO A 154 -0.66 13.62 -20.33
C PRO A 154 0.85 13.75 -20.51
N GLY A 155 1.29 14.29 -21.65
CA GLY A 155 2.70 14.56 -21.92
C GLY A 155 3.33 15.48 -20.86
N GLY A 156 4.61 15.25 -20.52
CA GLY A 156 5.32 16.01 -19.49
C GLY A 156 5.08 15.52 -18.05
N THR A 157 4.29 14.46 -17.85
CA THR A 157 4.11 13.81 -16.54
C THR A 157 5.44 13.23 -16.06
N THR A 158 5.75 13.40 -14.77
CA THR A 158 6.87 12.72 -14.10
C THR A 158 6.38 11.61 -13.19
N THR A 159 7.24 10.67 -12.89
CA THR A 159 6.90 9.39 -12.23
C THR A 159 7.66 9.16 -10.95
N PHE A 160 7.01 8.45 -10.02
CA PHE A 160 7.55 8.01 -8.73
C PHE A 160 7.15 6.53 -8.58
N LEU A 161 7.98 5.64 -9.10
CA LEU A 161 7.62 4.24 -9.35
C LEU A 161 8.63 3.29 -8.70
N CYS A 162 8.14 2.16 -8.22
CA CYS A 162 8.96 1.06 -7.70
C CYS A 162 9.15 0.00 -8.81
N PRO A 163 10.33 -0.12 -9.42
CA PRO A 163 10.58 -1.16 -10.42
C PRO A 163 10.40 -2.55 -9.79
N GLN A 164 9.67 -3.42 -10.48
CA GLN A 164 9.52 -4.80 -10.03
C GLN A 164 10.76 -5.61 -10.38
N SER A 165 11.25 -6.41 -9.43
CA SER A 165 12.38 -7.32 -9.67
C SER A 165 11.97 -8.51 -10.52
N ALA A 166 12.94 -9.11 -11.22
CA ALA A 166 12.72 -10.38 -11.89
C ALA A 166 12.27 -11.48 -10.91
N PRO A 167 11.48 -12.45 -11.39
CA PRO A 167 10.99 -13.52 -10.52
C PRO A 167 12.14 -14.40 -10.02
N MET A 168 12.01 -14.93 -8.84
CA MET A 168 13.00 -15.84 -8.22
C MET A 168 14.41 -15.23 -8.17
N HIS A 169 14.49 -13.91 -7.97
CA HIS A 169 15.74 -13.15 -7.83
C HIS A 169 15.98 -12.77 -6.36
N GLY A 170 17.17 -12.20 -6.09
CA GLY A 170 17.55 -11.70 -4.77
C GLY A 170 17.86 -12.80 -3.77
N PHE A 171 17.79 -12.42 -2.48
CA PHE A 171 18.08 -13.35 -1.37
C PHE A 171 17.19 -14.59 -1.48
N ALA A 172 17.80 -15.76 -1.44
CA ALA A 172 17.12 -17.06 -1.40
C ALA A 172 15.97 -17.22 -2.40
N ARG A 173 16.00 -16.50 -3.54
CA ARG A 173 14.99 -16.56 -4.61
C ARG A 173 13.59 -16.14 -4.17
N THR A 174 13.49 -15.16 -3.27
CA THR A 174 12.24 -14.72 -2.65
C THR A 174 11.50 -13.60 -3.40
N SER A 175 12.12 -13.02 -4.45
CA SER A 175 11.48 -11.95 -5.23
C SER A 175 10.42 -12.46 -6.22
N PRO A 176 9.43 -11.63 -6.58
CA PRO A 176 9.24 -10.23 -6.15
C PRO A 176 8.68 -10.13 -4.73
N SER A 177 9.19 -9.16 -3.95
CA SER A 177 8.77 -8.86 -2.57
C SER A 177 8.48 -7.37 -2.36
N TYR A 178 8.55 -6.56 -3.42
CA TYR A 178 8.36 -5.11 -3.45
C TYR A 178 9.42 -4.30 -2.69
N GLU A 179 10.49 -4.95 -2.25
CA GLU A 179 11.61 -4.38 -1.50
C GLU A 179 12.64 -3.75 -2.45
N THR A 180 12.25 -2.69 -3.12
CA THR A 180 13.05 -2.03 -4.15
C THR A 180 13.01 -0.52 -4.00
N ASN A 181 14.09 0.17 -4.39
CA ASN A 181 14.16 1.62 -4.40
C ASN A 181 13.22 2.21 -5.46
N TYR A 182 12.50 3.25 -5.08
CA TYR A 182 11.69 4.03 -5.99
C TYR A 182 12.54 4.94 -6.89
N THR A 183 12.12 5.09 -8.16
CA THR A 183 12.56 6.22 -9.00
C THR A 183 11.80 7.48 -8.57
N LEU A 184 12.43 8.66 -8.73
CA LEU A 184 11.85 9.93 -8.29
C LEU A 184 11.96 10.97 -9.41
N ASP A 185 10.88 11.70 -9.67
CA ASP A 185 10.80 12.72 -10.73
C ASP A 185 11.33 12.20 -12.08
N ASP A 186 11.12 10.92 -12.36
CA ASP A 186 11.63 10.30 -13.59
C ASP A 186 10.68 10.53 -14.77
N THR A 187 11.21 10.44 -15.98
CA THR A 187 10.41 10.58 -17.21
C THR A 187 9.55 9.34 -17.44
N MET A 188 8.39 9.53 -18.07
CA MET A 188 7.55 8.42 -18.55
C MET A 188 8.24 7.61 -19.66
N GLY A 189 7.67 6.45 -20.01
CA GLY A 189 8.11 5.63 -21.15
C GLY A 189 9.13 4.55 -20.81
N LYS A 190 9.53 4.45 -19.53
CA LYS A 190 10.37 3.36 -19.03
C LYS A 190 9.50 2.23 -18.50
N ASN A 191 10.00 0.99 -18.56
CA ASN A 191 9.32 -0.21 -18.05
C ASN A 191 10.09 -0.84 -16.87
N GLY A 192 10.59 -0.03 -15.97
CA GLY A 192 11.39 -0.50 -14.83
C GLY A 192 12.62 -1.27 -15.30
N TRP A 193 12.82 -2.45 -14.74
CA TRP A 193 13.88 -3.39 -15.13
C TRP A 193 13.39 -4.40 -16.20
N ASN A 194 12.49 -3.98 -17.09
CA ASN A 194 11.73 -4.75 -18.08
C ASN A 194 10.56 -5.56 -17.51
N GLU A 195 10.36 -5.54 -16.20
CA GLU A 195 9.29 -6.28 -15.52
C GLU A 195 8.11 -5.37 -15.10
N GLY A 196 8.19 -4.07 -15.42
CA GLY A 196 7.18 -3.09 -15.01
C GLY A 196 7.39 -2.56 -13.59
N TYR A 197 6.29 -2.15 -12.97
CA TYR A 197 6.29 -1.48 -11.67
C TYR A 197 5.29 -2.09 -10.72
N SER A 198 5.69 -2.26 -9.48
CA SER A 198 4.82 -2.69 -8.39
C SER A 198 3.84 -1.57 -8.02
N PHE A 199 2.60 -1.91 -7.72
CA PHE A 199 1.65 -0.95 -7.14
C PHE A 199 2.07 -0.55 -5.70
N PRO A 200 1.64 0.65 -5.22
CA PRO A 200 0.98 1.74 -5.95
C PRO A 200 1.98 2.56 -6.77
N CYS A 201 1.50 3.21 -7.81
CA CYS A 201 2.28 4.02 -8.75
C CYS A 201 1.84 5.48 -8.69
N LEU A 202 2.75 6.40 -8.35
CA LEU A 202 2.47 7.83 -8.23
C LEU A 202 3.01 8.61 -9.44
N PHE A 203 2.19 9.52 -9.93
CA PHE A 203 2.49 10.39 -11.07
C PHE A 203 2.21 11.84 -10.72
N LYS A 204 3.04 12.75 -11.24
CA LYS A 204 2.82 14.19 -11.20
C LYS A 204 2.54 14.68 -12.60
N VAL A 205 1.27 14.90 -12.89
CA VAL A 205 0.78 15.39 -14.17
C VAL A 205 1.00 16.90 -14.24
N GLN A 206 1.68 17.39 -15.27
CA GLN A 206 1.84 18.80 -15.54
C GLN A 206 1.03 19.18 -16.77
N HIS A 207 0.20 20.21 -16.64
CA HIS A 207 -0.53 20.76 -17.78
C HIS A 207 0.15 22.01 -18.30
N PRO A 208 0.26 22.18 -19.64
CA PRO A 208 0.87 23.36 -20.24
C PRO A 208 0.09 24.66 -19.97
N GLN A 209 -1.18 24.54 -19.59
CA GLN A 209 -2.03 25.69 -19.26
C GLN A 209 -2.66 25.50 -17.88
N ALA A 210 -2.56 26.53 -17.02
CA ALA A 210 -3.28 26.51 -15.74
C ALA A 210 -4.79 26.43 -15.98
N PRO A 211 -5.51 25.61 -15.21
CA PRO A 211 -6.97 25.62 -15.22
C PRO A 211 -7.48 27.03 -14.92
N ARG A 212 -8.55 27.47 -15.62
CA ARG A 212 -9.19 28.76 -15.32
C ARG A 212 -9.68 28.74 -13.87
N GLY A 213 -8.99 29.46 -12.97
CA GLY A 213 -9.29 29.53 -11.54
C GLY A 213 -8.54 28.55 -10.65
N GLY A 214 -7.69 27.67 -11.18
CA GLY A 214 -6.85 26.74 -10.41
C GLY A 214 -5.58 27.41 -9.88
N LYS A 215 -5.13 26.99 -8.70
CA LYS A 215 -3.89 27.49 -8.08
C LYS A 215 -2.62 26.76 -8.57
N SER A 216 -2.75 25.65 -9.30
CA SER A 216 -1.64 24.81 -9.73
C SER A 216 -1.85 24.30 -11.16
N ASN A 217 -0.78 24.19 -11.94
CA ASN A 217 -0.74 23.54 -13.25
C ASN A 217 -0.47 22.04 -13.14
N ALA A 218 -0.39 21.48 -11.93
CA ALA A 218 -0.06 20.10 -11.70
C ALA A 218 -1.18 19.41 -10.93
N ALA A 219 -1.41 18.13 -11.26
CA ALA A 219 -2.21 17.21 -10.48
C ALA A 219 -1.35 16.01 -10.08
N TRP A 220 -1.63 15.43 -8.93
CA TRP A 220 -1.06 14.17 -8.49
C TRP A 220 -2.04 13.05 -8.77
N VAL A 221 -1.55 11.96 -9.31
CA VAL A 221 -2.35 10.78 -9.68
C VAL A 221 -1.68 9.54 -9.09
N LEU A 222 -2.38 8.83 -8.19
CA LEU A 222 -1.94 7.55 -7.65
C LEU A 222 -2.78 6.44 -8.27
N ILE A 223 -2.14 5.52 -8.96
CA ILE A 223 -2.77 4.35 -9.56
C ILE A 223 -2.43 3.12 -8.73
N SER A 224 -3.45 2.34 -8.37
CA SER A 224 -3.30 1.10 -7.61
C SER A 224 -4.44 0.13 -7.90
N GLU A 225 -4.51 -0.93 -7.11
CA GLU A 225 -5.60 -1.90 -7.12
C GLU A 225 -6.00 -2.28 -5.70
N THR A 226 -7.21 -2.80 -5.52
CA THR A 226 -7.69 -3.33 -4.25
C THR A 226 -8.72 -4.44 -4.44
N GLY A 227 -8.97 -5.21 -3.37
CA GLY A 227 -9.92 -6.32 -3.43
C GLY A 227 -9.36 -7.57 -4.12
N VAL A 228 -8.03 -7.75 -4.11
CA VAL A 228 -7.39 -8.99 -4.56
C VAL A 228 -7.42 -10.02 -3.43
N ASP A 229 -7.87 -11.21 -3.75
CA ASP A 229 -7.93 -12.38 -2.86
C ASP A 229 -7.62 -13.66 -3.65
N GLY A 230 -7.88 -14.83 -3.09
CA GLY A 230 -7.64 -16.12 -3.74
C GLY A 230 -8.43 -16.36 -5.03
N SER A 231 -9.42 -15.53 -5.34
CA SER A 231 -10.19 -15.63 -6.58
C SER A 231 -9.50 -15.02 -7.79
N TYR A 232 -8.41 -14.24 -7.60
CA TYR A 232 -7.69 -13.55 -8.67
C TYR A 232 -6.19 -13.46 -8.38
N CYS A 233 -5.40 -13.02 -9.36
CA CYS A 233 -3.98 -12.68 -9.17
C CYS A 233 -3.81 -11.20 -8.83
N ALA A 234 -2.70 -10.83 -8.20
CA ALA A 234 -2.32 -9.45 -8.09
C ALA A 234 -1.72 -8.92 -9.39
N GLY A 235 -1.95 -7.64 -9.68
CA GLY A 235 -1.47 -6.95 -10.87
C GLY A 235 -0.20 -6.14 -10.61
N ARG A 236 0.40 -5.70 -11.70
CA ARG A 236 1.48 -4.70 -11.76
C ARG A 236 1.21 -3.72 -12.88
N LEU A 237 1.95 -2.63 -12.93
CA LEU A 237 1.83 -1.64 -13.99
C LEU A 237 2.96 -1.81 -15.02
N LEU A 238 2.60 -2.10 -16.27
CA LEU A 238 3.53 -2.17 -17.39
C LEU A 238 3.53 -0.86 -18.17
N CYS A 239 4.69 -0.39 -18.58
CA CYS A 239 4.79 0.70 -19.55
C CYS A 239 4.89 0.11 -20.95
N ALA A 240 3.93 0.43 -21.77
CA ALA A 240 3.83 -0.15 -23.12
C ALA A 240 4.71 0.58 -24.13
N ALA A 241 6.00 0.35 -24.10
CA ALA A 241 6.89 0.78 -25.19
C ALA A 241 6.50 0.12 -26.54
N ASN A 242 5.83 -1.02 -26.53
CA ASN A 242 5.39 -1.80 -27.68
C ASN A 242 3.86 -2.04 -27.73
N SER A 243 3.07 -1.28 -26.96
CA SER A 243 1.60 -1.39 -27.00
C SER A 243 1.07 -0.92 -28.36
N PRO A 244 -0.04 -1.50 -28.87
CA PRO A 244 -0.81 -0.92 -29.97
C PRO A 244 -1.19 0.55 -29.77
N LEU A 245 -1.18 1.03 -28.52
CA LEU A 245 -1.38 2.43 -28.14
C LEU A 245 -0.10 3.29 -28.26
N ALA A 246 1.08 2.69 -28.38
CA ALA A 246 2.34 3.43 -28.60
C ALA A 246 2.34 4.24 -29.91
N GLY A 247 1.49 3.91 -30.87
CA GLY A 247 1.29 4.67 -32.11
C GLY A 247 0.53 6.01 -31.95
N THR A 248 0.00 6.33 -30.77
CA THR A 248 -0.72 7.59 -30.50
C THR A 248 0.17 8.74 -30.05
N GLY A 249 1.50 8.57 -30.10
CA GLY A 249 2.47 9.67 -29.83
C GLY A 249 2.74 9.96 -28.36
N GLY A 250 2.18 9.21 -27.43
CA GLY A 250 2.36 9.42 -26.00
C GLY A 250 3.32 8.42 -25.36
N ALA A 251 4.42 8.90 -24.78
CA ALA A 251 5.35 8.11 -23.97
C ALA A 251 4.74 7.66 -22.60
N GLY A 252 3.45 7.92 -22.34
CA GLY A 252 2.78 7.78 -21.06
C GLY A 252 1.67 6.75 -21.03
N VAL A 253 1.77 5.66 -21.81
CA VAL A 253 0.75 4.59 -21.81
C VAL A 253 1.18 3.47 -20.87
N TYR A 254 0.41 3.31 -19.80
CA TYR A 254 0.57 2.22 -18.85
C TYR A 254 -0.61 1.25 -18.94
N THR A 255 -0.38 -0.03 -18.68
CA THR A 255 -1.41 -1.07 -18.73
C THR A 255 -1.26 -2.01 -17.54
N ILE A 256 -2.34 -2.70 -17.20
CA ILE A 256 -2.30 -3.77 -16.20
C ILE A 256 -1.49 -4.94 -16.75
N GLY A 257 -0.50 -5.39 -16.00
CA GLY A 257 0.27 -6.60 -16.24
C GLY A 257 -0.12 -7.69 -15.26
N GLN A 258 -0.17 -8.93 -15.78
CA GLN A 258 -0.32 -10.13 -14.95
C GLN A 258 1.03 -10.49 -14.29
N PRO A 259 1.05 -11.40 -13.28
CA PRO A 259 2.27 -11.89 -12.65
C PRO A 259 3.29 -12.44 -13.64
N GLN A 260 4.54 -12.51 -13.24
CA GLN A 260 5.63 -13.01 -14.08
C GLN A 260 5.61 -14.55 -14.13
N LYS A 261 5.91 -15.13 -15.28
CA LYS A 261 5.86 -16.59 -15.49
C LYS A 261 6.75 -17.37 -14.51
N GLY A 262 7.91 -16.81 -14.16
CA GLY A 262 8.88 -17.45 -13.27
C GLY A 262 8.54 -17.42 -11.78
N GLU A 263 7.58 -16.58 -11.35
CA GLU A 263 7.19 -16.51 -9.95
C GLU A 263 6.78 -17.88 -9.39
N MET A 264 6.96 -18.09 -8.09
CA MET A 264 6.68 -19.34 -7.41
C MET A 264 7.44 -20.54 -8.04
N ASN A 265 8.66 -20.31 -8.50
CA ASN A 265 9.45 -21.34 -9.21
C ASN A 265 8.72 -21.94 -10.43
N GLY A 266 7.89 -21.15 -11.12
CA GLY A 266 7.10 -21.56 -12.26
C GLY A 266 5.79 -22.27 -11.94
N VAL A 267 5.47 -22.50 -10.67
CA VAL A 267 4.21 -23.14 -10.25
C VAL A 267 3.01 -22.21 -10.50
N GLY A 268 1.94 -22.77 -11.06
CA GLY A 268 0.71 -22.04 -11.38
C GLY A 268 0.79 -21.21 -12.66
N ASP A 269 -0.39 -20.92 -13.24
CA ASP A 269 -0.51 -20.03 -14.40
C ASP A 269 -0.43 -18.55 -13.95
N VAL A 270 0.00 -17.69 -14.85
CA VAL A 270 -0.03 -16.23 -14.67
C VAL A 270 -1.44 -15.67 -14.83
N SER A 271 -2.26 -16.35 -15.61
CA SER A 271 -3.64 -15.95 -15.92
C SER A 271 -4.59 -16.47 -14.87
N PRO A 272 -5.34 -15.61 -14.16
CA PRO A 272 -6.29 -16.05 -13.15
C PRO A 272 -7.48 -16.76 -13.78
N ALA A 273 -7.95 -17.80 -13.11
CA ALA A 273 -9.19 -18.51 -13.44
C ALA A 273 -10.30 -18.07 -12.47
N ILE A 274 -11.44 -17.68 -13.01
CA ILE A 274 -12.58 -17.18 -12.26
C ILE A 274 -13.87 -17.94 -12.60
N ALA A 275 -14.72 -18.16 -11.59
CA ALA A 275 -16.08 -18.62 -11.83
C ALA A 275 -16.90 -17.51 -12.49
N LEU A 276 -17.87 -17.87 -13.33
CA LEU A 276 -18.77 -16.92 -14.00
C LEU A 276 -20.22 -17.02 -13.48
N PRO A 277 -20.95 -15.90 -13.30
CA PRO A 277 -20.43 -14.53 -13.42
C PRO A 277 -19.36 -14.22 -12.38
N GLY A 278 -18.29 -13.52 -12.78
CA GLY A 278 -17.15 -13.25 -11.93
C GLY A 278 -16.64 -11.82 -12.05
N GLU A 279 -15.85 -11.38 -11.09
CA GLU A 279 -15.37 -10.00 -11.01
C GLU A 279 -13.83 -9.94 -11.01
N THR A 280 -13.28 -8.90 -11.63
CA THR A 280 -11.86 -8.56 -11.47
C THR A 280 -11.66 -7.77 -10.17
N PRO A 281 -10.42 -7.61 -9.67
CA PRO A 281 -10.13 -6.63 -8.63
C PRO A 281 -10.50 -5.20 -9.08
N TRP A 282 -10.67 -4.32 -8.10
CA TRP A 282 -10.85 -2.91 -8.34
C TRP A 282 -9.54 -2.26 -8.79
N ARG A 283 -9.59 -1.50 -9.88
CA ARG A 283 -8.53 -0.57 -10.29
C ARG A 283 -8.85 0.79 -9.68
N THR A 284 -7.89 1.40 -9.01
CA THR A 284 -8.09 2.65 -8.27
C THR A 284 -7.21 3.76 -8.80
N ILE A 285 -7.76 4.97 -8.90
CA ILE A 285 -7.08 6.19 -9.31
C ILE A 285 -7.44 7.26 -8.30
N THR A 286 -6.48 7.70 -7.48
CA THR A 286 -6.65 8.85 -6.57
C THR A 286 -6.05 10.08 -7.21
N ILE A 287 -6.79 11.20 -7.24
CA ILE A 287 -6.37 12.43 -7.92
C ILE A 287 -6.50 13.62 -6.99
N GLY A 288 -5.47 14.48 -6.96
CA GLY A 288 -5.51 15.72 -6.21
C GLY A 288 -4.68 16.83 -6.85
N GLU A 289 -5.10 18.09 -6.72
CA GLU A 289 -4.27 19.26 -7.06
C GLU A 289 -3.08 19.40 -6.10
N THR A 290 -3.17 18.76 -4.94
CA THR A 290 -2.12 18.66 -3.93
C THR A 290 -1.92 17.19 -3.52
N LEU A 291 -0.90 16.90 -2.72
CA LEU A 291 -0.64 15.56 -2.18
C LEU A 291 -1.59 15.17 -1.04
N ALA A 292 -2.41 16.08 -0.51
CA ALA A 292 -3.33 15.77 0.59
C ALA A 292 -4.32 14.64 0.22
N PRO A 293 -5.04 14.67 -0.92
CA PRO A 293 -5.90 13.56 -1.32
C PRO A 293 -5.15 12.23 -1.46
N ILE A 294 -3.90 12.27 -1.93
CA ILE A 294 -3.07 11.07 -2.08
C ILE A 294 -2.75 10.44 -0.72
N VAL A 295 -2.26 11.24 0.23
CA VAL A 295 -1.87 10.76 1.58
C VAL A 295 -3.09 10.32 2.40
N GLU A 296 -4.22 11.01 2.22
CA GLU A 296 -5.42 10.87 3.05
C GLU A 296 -6.45 9.87 2.50
N THR A 297 -6.31 9.39 1.25
CA THR A 297 -7.28 8.48 0.61
C THR A 297 -7.60 7.25 1.45
N THR A 298 -8.84 6.81 1.40
CA THR A 298 -9.34 5.57 1.99
C THR A 298 -9.88 4.60 0.93
N ILE A 299 -9.75 4.93 -0.35
CA ILE A 299 -10.32 4.15 -1.47
C ILE A 299 -9.95 2.65 -1.44
N PRO A 300 -8.75 2.21 -0.99
CA PRO A 300 -8.45 0.80 -0.90
C PRO A 300 -9.41 0.02 0.00
N PHE A 301 -10.02 0.71 0.96
CA PHE A 301 -10.94 0.13 1.92
C PHE A 301 -12.41 0.41 1.58
N ASP A 302 -12.72 1.54 0.91
CA ASP A 302 -14.09 2.01 0.65
C ASP A 302 -14.88 1.03 -0.21
N VAL A 303 -14.24 0.46 -1.23
CA VAL A 303 -14.88 -0.40 -2.26
C VAL A 303 -14.82 -1.89 -1.97
N VAL A 304 -14.19 -2.31 -0.87
CA VAL A 304 -14.13 -3.71 -0.44
C VAL A 304 -15.06 -3.94 0.76
N LYS A 305 -15.37 -5.19 1.04
CA LYS A 305 -16.23 -5.60 2.16
C LYS A 305 -15.52 -6.62 3.03
N PRO A 306 -15.87 -6.74 4.32
CA PRO A 306 -15.43 -7.85 5.14
C PRO A 306 -15.79 -9.19 4.47
N LYS A 307 -14.78 -10.06 4.31
CA LYS A 307 -14.95 -11.38 3.71
C LYS A 307 -15.23 -12.44 4.79
N TYR A 308 -14.70 -12.22 5.98
CA TYR A 308 -14.87 -13.09 7.15
C TYR A 308 -15.34 -12.28 8.34
N ALA A 309 -16.15 -12.91 9.20
CA ALA A 309 -16.49 -12.36 10.50
C ALA A 309 -15.32 -12.58 11.47
N ALA A 310 -14.99 -11.56 12.27
CA ALA A 310 -13.96 -11.68 13.31
C ALA A 310 -14.37 -12.72 14.37
N LYS A 311 -13.48 -13.66 14.68
CA LYS A 311 -13.68 -14.68 15.72
C LYS A 311 -13.21 -14.21 17.09
N SER A 312 -12.34 -13.20 17.12
CA SER A 312 -11.82 -12.59 18.35
C SER A 312 -11.57 -11.11 18.13
N GLU A 313 -11.47 -10.35 19.23
CA GLU A 313 -11.04 -8.95 19.16
C GLU A 313 -9.55 -8.86 18.85
N ALA A 314 -9.20 -8.06 17.84
CA ALA A 314 -7.82 -7.81 17.48
C ALA A 314 -7.11 -6.97 18.55
N LYS A 315 -5.97 -7.46 19.05
CA LYS A 315 -5.14 -6.78 20.05
C LYS A 315 -3.90 -6.17 19.39
N TYR A 316 -4.06 -4.96 18.92
CA TYR A 316 -3.00 -4.15 18.33
C TYR A 316 -2.03 -3.62 19.40
N GLY A 317 -0.92 -3.03 18.98
CA GLY A 317 0.00 -2.38 19.91
C GLY A 317 1.46 -2.39 19.44
N ARG A 318 2.34 -2.07 20.39
CA ARG A 318 3.77 -1.95 20.21
C ARG A 318 4.48 -3.24 20.58
N GLY A 319 5.62 -3.45 19.98
CA GLY A 319 6.50 -4.55 20.33
C GLY A 319 7.97 -4.21 20.08
N SER A 320 8.83 -5.11 20.50
CA SER A 320 10.24 -5.10 20.17
C SER A 320 10.60 -6.29 19.29
N TRP A 321 11.70 -6.17 18.57
CA TRP A 321 12.16 -7.16 17.60
C TRP A 321 13.70 -7.21 17.61
N SER A 322 14.27 -8.28 18.14
CA SER A 322 15.71 -8.42 18.35
C SER A 322 16.48 -8.56 17.05
N TRP A 323 15.86 -9.15 16.03
CA TRP A 323 16.55 -9.54 14.80
C TRP A 323 17.15 -8.34 14.05
N ILE A 324 16.49 -7.19 13.99
CA ILE A 324 17.01 -6.01 13.30
C ILE A 324 18.39 -5.59 13.82
N ILE A 325 18.62 -5.73 15.13
CA ILE A 325 19.87 -5.34 15.76
C ILE A 325 20.86 -6.50 15.89
N GLY A 326 20.36 -7.68 16.26
CA GLY A 326 21.19 -8.83 16.61
C GLY A 326 21.20 -9.95 15.56
N MET A 327 20.42 -9.84 14.48
CA MET A 327 20.29 -10.85 13.43
C MET A 327 19.94 -12.26 13.96
N ASP A 328 20.12 -13.29 13.16
CA ASP A 328 19.87 -14.70 13.50
C ASP A 328 20.43 -15.15 14.86
N PRO A 329 21.64 -14.73 15.29
CA PRO A 329 22.15 -15.08 16.62
C PRO A 329 21.31 -14.58 17.80
N SER A 330 20.50 -13.53 17.61
CA SER A 330 19.63 -12.99 18.65
C SER A 330 18.39 -13.85 18.92
N CYS A 331 18.06 -14.78 18.02
CA CYS A 331 16.89 -15.67 18.16
C CYS A 331 17.17 -16.85 19.10
N ASN A 332 17.78 -16.59 20.26
CA ASN A 332 18.04 -17.58 21.31
C ASN A 332 17.20 -17.29 22.56
N PHE A 333 17.06 -18.28 23.44
CA PHE A 333 16.18 -18.21 24.61
C PHE A 333 16.50 -17.04 25.55
N ASP A 334 17.76 -16.83 25.87
CA ASP A 334 18.18 -15.81 26.86
C ASP A 334 17.98 -14.39 26.29
N GLU A 335 18.31 -14.17 25.02
CA GLU A 335 18.11 -12.89 24.38
C GLU A 335 16.61 -12.59 24.23
N GLN A 336 15.77 -13.55 23.85
CA GLN A 336 14.32 -13.34 23.78
C GLN A 336 13.72 -13.04 25.15
N LYS A 337 14.21 -13.66 26.22
CA LYS A 337 13.79 -13.34 27.59
C LYS A 337 14.18 -11.90 27.96
N ARG A 338 15.39 -11.44 27.57
CA ARG A 338 15.87 -10.09 27.76
C ARG A 338 15.01 -9.07 27.01
N TYR A 339 14.57 -9.41 25.78
CA TYR A 339 13.65 -8.55 25.01
C TYR A 339 12.22 -8.54 25.58
N ILE A 340 11.76 -9.60 26.22
CA ILE A 340 10.49 -9.62 26.98
C ILE A 340 10.58 -8.65 28.17
N ASP A 341 11.69 -8.68 28.95
CA ASP A 341 11.91 -7.75 30.05
C ASP A 341 12.00 -6.29 29.57
N PHE A 342 12.68 -6.05 28.44
CA PHE A 342 12.74 -4.75 27.78
C PHE A 342 11.35 -4.27 27.36
N SER A 343 10.57 -5.09 26.66
CA SER A 343 9.19 -4.74 26.27
C SER A 343 8.32 -4.42 27.47
N ALA A 344 8.42 -5.17 28.57
CA ALA A 344 7.72 -4.88 29.80
C ALA A 344 8.13 -3.52 30.40
N ALA A 345 9.44 -3.20 30.41
CA ALA A 345 9.96 -1.91 30.90
C ALA A 345 9.53 -0.73 30.03
N MET A 346 9.34 -0.95 28.73
CA MET A 346 8.82 0.02 27.76
C MET A 346 7.28 0.14 27.81
N GLY A 347 6.58 -0.79 28.47
CA GLY A 347 5.12 -0.87 28.44
C GLY A 347 4.60 -1.34 27.09
N TYR A 348 5.37 -2.15 26.38
CA TYR A 348 5.01 -2.70 25.08
C TYR A 348 4.20 -4.00 25.22
N GLU A 349 3.31 -4.21 24.29
CA GLU A 349 2.34 -5.27 24.30
C GLU A 349 2.87 -6.62 23.79
N SER A 350 4.03 -6.59 23.08
CA SER A 350 4.54 -7.81 22.43
C SER A 350 6.06 -7.83 22.19
N VAL A 351 6.54 -9.04 21.86
CA VAL A 351 7.87 -9.31 21.30
C VAL A 351 7.71 -10.20 20.07
N LEU A 352 8.43 -9.89 19.00
CA LEU A 352 8.56 -10.78 17.84
C LEU A 352 9.80 -11.67 18.02
N VAL A 353 9.58 -12.96 18.12
CA VAL A 353 10.61 -14.01 18.05
C VAL A 353 10.76 -14.39 16.58
N ASP A 354 11.88 -13.99 15.97
CA ASP A 354 12.11 -14.12 14.53
C ASP A 354 12.59 -15.51 14.10
N ALA A 355 13.02 -15.66 12.87
CA ALA A 355 13.42 -16.89 12.22
C ALA A 355 14.42 -17.76 13.04
N LEU A 356 14.43 -19.05 12.74
CA LEU A 356 15.29 -20.07 13.41
C LEU A 356 14.93 -20.39 14.86
N TRP A 357 13.83 -19.85 15.40
CA TRP A 357 13.42 -20.21 16.77
C TRP A 357 13.16 -21.70 16.94
N ASP A 358 12.76 -22.42 15.87
CA ASP A 358 12.52 -23.86 15.87
C ASP A 358 13.79 -24.68 16.17
N THR A 359 14.92 -24.24 15.66
CA THR A 359 16.23 -24.90 15.84
C THR A 359 17.07 -24.33 16.99
N GLN A 360 16.97 -23.02 17.26
CA GLN A 360 17.79 -22.35 18.29
C GLN A 360 17.11 -22.33 19.68
N ILE A 361 15.78 -22.37 19.74
CA ILE A 361 14.99 -22.31 20.99
C ILE A 361 14.21 -23.60 21.20
N GLY A 362 13.41 -23.99 20.20
CA GLY A 362 12.53 -25.16 20.27
C GLY A 362 11.19 -24.89 20.96
N ARG A 363 10.20 -25.74 20.67
CA ARG A 363 8.79 -25.54 21.08
C ARG A 363 8.57 -25.47 22.59
N GLU A 364 9.25 -26.31 23.36
CA GLU A 364 9.11 -26.32 24.82
C GLU A 364 9.58 -24.99 25.42
N LYS A 365 10.72 -24.49 24.96
CA LYS A 365 11.27 -23.21 25.40
C LYS A 365 10.47 -22.01 24.90
N ILE A 366 9.87 -22.07 23.71
CA ILE A 366 8.90 -21.06 23.26
C ILE A 366 7.68 -21.02 24.19
N ALA A 367 7.15 -22.19 24.59
CA ALA A 367 6.05 -22.22 25.56
C ALA A 367 6.45 -21.66 26.93
N GLU A 368 7.71 -21.85 27.36
CA GLU A 368 8.27 -21.23 28.57
C GLU A 368 8.35 -19.70 28.43
N LEU A 369 8.88 -19.19 27.30
CA LEU A 369 8.93 -17.76 27.00
C LEU A 369 7.52 -17.14 26.93
N ALA A 370 6.54 -17.83 26.35
CA ALA A 370 5.15 -17.38 26.29
C ALA A 370 4.54 -17.23 27.71
N ARG A 371 4.78 -18.20 28.59
CA ARG A 371 4.35 -18.11 30.01
C ARG A 371 5.08 -16.96 30.73
N TYR A 372 6.39 -16.84 30.51
CA TYR A 372 7.18 -15.74 31.08
C TYR A 372 6.69 -14.38 30.61
N GLY A 373 6.51 -14.20 29.30
CA GLY A 373 5.96 -12.97 28.71
C GLY A 373 4.58 -12.62 29.27
N LYS A 374 3.68 -13.63 29.36
CA LYS A 374 2.35 -13.45 29.97
C LYS A 374 2.44 -12.94 31.42
N SER A 375 3.40 -13.43 32.21
CA SER A 375 3.61 -12.95 33.60
C SER A 375 4.07 -11.51 33.68
N LYS A 376 4.65 -10.97 32.58
CA LYS A 376 5.10 -9.59 32.43
C LYS A 376 4.11 -8.69 31.67
N GLY A 377 2.98 -9.24 31.19
CA GLY A 377 2.01 -8.54 30.37
C GLY A 377 2.41 -8.42 28.88
N VAL A 378 3.42 -9.18 28.44
CA VAL A 378 3.97 -9.18 27.08
C VAL A 378 3.59 -10.47 26.36
N ALA A 379 2.99 -10.36 25.18
CA ALA A 379 2.67 -11.49 24.32
C ALA A 379 3.77 -11.75 23.29
N LEU A 380 3.78 -12.93 22.69
CA LEU A 380 4.72 -13.28 21.63
C LEU A 380 4.06 -13.27 20.27
N TYR A 381 4.83 -12.86 19.26
CA TYR A 381 4.64 -13.19 17.84
C TYR A 381 5.75 -14.16 17.44
N LEU A 382 5.44 -15.09 16.54
CA LEU A 382 6.39 -16.07 16.03
C LEU A 382 6.55 -15.95 14.53
N TRP A 383 7.77 -16.05 14.05
CA TRP A 383 8.10 -16.01 12.62
C TRP A 383 7.93 -17.39 11.98
N TYR A 384 7.49 -17.42 10.71
CA TYR A 384 7.35 -18.61 9.87
C TYR A 384 7.72 -18.30 8.43
N ASN A 385 8.39 -19.25 7.76
CA ASN A 385 8.48 -19.26 6.30
C ASN A 385 7.10 -19.60 5.73
N SER A 386 6.65 -18.89 4.68
CA SER A 386 5.34 -19.10 4.05
C SER A 386 5.17 -20.52 3.51
N ASN A 387 6.27 -21.11 3.05
CA ASN A 387 6.28 -22.45 2.49
C ASN A 387 7.63 -23.15 2.71
N GLY A 388 8.52 -23.11 1.76
CA GLY A 388 9.81 -23.77 1.69
C GLY A 388 9.98 -24.59 0.41
N ALA A 389 9.01 -24.51 -0.52
CA ALA A 389 9.06 -25.20 -1.80
C ALA A 389 9.45 -24.27 -2.95
N TRP A 390 9.04 -23.01 -2.93
CA TRP A 390 9.34 -22.02 -3.98
C TRP A 390 10.28 -20.90 -3.55
N ASN A 391 10.96 -21.06 -2.45
CA ASN A 391 12.13 -20.25 -2.08
C ASN A 391 13.23 -21.16 -1.50
N ASP A 392 14.46 -20.67 -1.49
CA ASP A 392 15.63 -21.39 -0.98
C ASP A 392 16.08 -20.88 0.39
N ALA A 393 15.26 -20.08 1.10
CA ALA A 393 15.59 -19.54 2.40
C ALA A 393 15.84 -20.68 3.42
N PRO A 394 17.02 -20.69 4.06
CA PRO A 394 17.33 -21.72 5.05
C PRO A 394 16.55 -21.56 6.36
N GLN A 395 16.02 -20.36 6.60
CA GLN A 395 15.34 -20.01 7.83
C GLN A 395 14.04 -20.81 8.00
N GLY A 396 13.90 -21.40 9.19
CA GLY A 396 12.71 -22.11 9.66
C GLY A 396 11.94 -21.35 10.75
N PRO A 397 10.73 -21.84 11.11
CA PRO A 397 10.06 -23.06 10.65
C PRO A 397 9.60 -23.03 9.19
N ARG A 398 9.79 -24.13 8.48
CA ARG A 398 9.46 -24.32 7.06
C ARG A 398 8.40 -25.41 6.88
N HIS A 399 7.69 -25.39 5.73
CA HIS A 399 6.71 -26.41 5.32
C HIS A 399 5.51 -26.56 6.27
N LEU A 400 5.18 -25.51 7.02
CA LEU A 400 4.05 -25.50 7.96
C LEU A 400 2.91 -24.59 7.48
N MET A 401 3.20 -23.48 6.80
CA MET A 401 2.18 -22.48 6.43
C MET A 401 1.49 -22.78 5.09
N ASP A 402 2.14 -23.48 4.17
CA ASP A 402 1.61 -23.82 2.85
C ASP A 402 0.61 -24.99 2.84
N LYS A 403 0.57 -25.78 3.90
CA LYS A 403 -0.28 -26.98 4.01
C LYS A 403 -1.33 -26.80 5.09
N SER A 404 -2.60 -26.83 4.72
CA SER A 404 -3.73 -26.53 5.62
C SER A 404 -3.68 -27.36 6.92
N GLN A 405 -3.44 -28.67 6.85
CA GLN A 405 -3.41 -29.52 8.06
C GLN A 405 -2.25 -29.13 8.99
N ALA A 406 -1.05 -28.93 8.43
CA ALA A 406 0.13 -28.52 9.21
C ALA A 406 -0.08 -27.12 9.81
N ARG A 407 -0.55 -26.17 9.02
CA ARG A 407 -0.83 -24.80 9.45
C ARG A 407 -1.85 -24.74 10.58
N ARG A 408 -2.97 -25.45 10.46
CA ARG A 408 -4.01 -25.47 11.49
C ARG A 408 -3.55 -26.17 12.77
N ALA A 409 -2.78 -27.25 12.66
CA ALA A 409 -2.18 -27.90 13.83
C ALA A 409 -1.18 -26.98 14.55
N GLU A 410 -0.39 -26.22 13.78
CA GLU A 410 0.56 -25.24 14.28
C GLU A 410 -0.16 -24.08 14.99
N MET A 411 -1.20 -23.53 14.36
CA MET A 411 -1.99 -22.43 14.94
C MET A 411 -2.76 -22.86 16.18
N ALA A 412 -3.23 -24.11 16.24
CA ALA A 412 -3.86 -24.68 17.45
C ALA A 412 -2.85 -24.77 18.61
N TRP A 413 -1.61 -25.19 18.33
CA TRP A 413 -0.54 -25.18 19.33
C TRP A 413 -0.22 -23.74 19.79
N MET A 414 -0.07 -22.79 18.88
CA MET A 414 0.16 -21.38 19.22
C MET A 414 -0.95 -20.81 20.12
N GLN A 415 -2.21 -21.08 19.78
CA GLN A 415 -3.35 -20.67 20.59
C GLN A 415 -3.27 -21.28 22.00
N SER A 416 -2.92 -22.56 22.11
CA SER A 416 -2.84 -23.29 23.40
C SER A 416 -1.80 -22.71 24.36
N ILE A 417 -0.72 -22.11 23.84
CA ILE A 417 0.35 -21.47 24.63
C ILE A 417 0.21 -19.96 24.73
N GLY A 418 -0.81 -19.35 24.09
CA GLY A 418 -1.13 -17.93 24.20
C GLY A 418 -0.33 -17.01 23.30
N ILE A 419 0.12 -17.48 22.14
CA ILE A 419 0.72 -16.65 21.08
C ILE A 419 -0.32 -15.66 20.56
N ARG A 420 0.06 -14.41 20.31
CA ARG A 420 -0.82 -13.34 19.83
C ARG A 420 -0.91 -13.28 18.32
N GLY A 421 0.18 -13.59 17.62
CA GLY A 421 0.21 -13.49 16.17
C GLY A 421 1.44 -14.13 15.56
N ILE A 422 1.53 -14.03 14.25
CA ILE A 422 2.62 -14.58 13.46
C ILE A 422 3.14 -13.54 12.46
N LYS A 423 4.44 -13.60 12.18
CA LYS A 423 5.08 -13.00 11.00
C LYS A 423 5.30 -14.14 10.00
N VAL A 424 4.76 -14.01 8.79
CA VAL A 424 4.93 -15.01 7.73
C VAL A 424 5.68 -14.37 6.57
N ASP A 425 6.75 -15.02 6.11
CA ASP A 425 7.75 -14.42 5.25
C ASP A 425 8.02 -15.24 3.98
N PHE A 426 8.61 -14.60 2.94
CA PHE A 426 9.16 -15.22 1.72
C PHE A 426 8.14 -15.82 0.75
N PHE A 427 7.14 -15.06 0.35
CA PHE A 427 6.08 -15.53 -0.55
C PHE A 427 6.52 -15.71 -2.01
N GLY A 428 7.32 -14.77 -2.55
CA GLY A 428 7.94 -14.91 -3.88
C GLY A 428 6.98 -14.86 -5.07
N GLY A 429 5.90 -14.08 -5.01
CA GLY A 429 5.06 -13.89 -6.18
C GLY A 429 3.65 -13.37 -5.94
N ASP A 430 2.98 -13.09 -7.04
CA ASP A 430 1.68 -12.44 -7.14
C ASP A 430 0.62 -13.29 -7.87
N LYS A 431 0.95 -14.52 -8.25
CA LYS A 431 0.01 -15.44 -8.94
C LYS A 431 -1.19 -15.79 -8.07
N GLN A 432 -2.30 -16.15 -8.70
CA GLN A 432 -3.54 -16.54 -8.01
C GLN A 432 -3.33 -17.61 -6.91
N PRO A 433 -2.53 -18.68 -7.08
CA PRO A 433 -2.28 -19.62 -5.99
C PRO A 433 -1.55 -18.99 -4.79
N MET A 434 -0.76 -17.94 -5.00
CA MET A 434 -0.13 -17.20 -3.91
C MET A 434 -1.15 -16.32 -3.18
N MET A 435 -2.05 -15.66 -3.91
CA MET A 435 -3.15 -14.91 -3.29
C MET A 435 -4.06 -15.85 -2.47
N GLN A 436 -4.30 -17.07 -2.95
CA GLN A 436 -5.02 -18.09 -2.21
C GLN A 436 -4.28 -18.47 -0.91
N LEU A 437 -2.96 -18.59 -0.93
CA LEU A 437 -2.18 -18.89 0.27
C LEU A 437 -2.28 -17.77 1.32
N TYR A 438 -2.22 -16.49 0.89
CA TYR A 438 -2.45 -15.36 1.80
C TYR A 438 -3.83 -15.43 2.46
N GLU A 439 -4.88 -15.66 1.67
CA GLU A 439 -6.24 -15.80 2.18
C GLU A 439 -6.39 -16.98 3.13
N ASP A 440 -5.85 -18.14 2.77
CA ASP A 440 -5.88 -19.35 3.59
C ASP A 440 -5.22 -19.14 4.96
N ILE A 441 -4.05 -18.48 4.98
CA ILE A 441 -3.34 -18.15 6.23
C ILE A 441 -4.20 -17.20 7.08
N LEU A 442 -4.78 -16.18 6.48
CA LEU A 442 -5.62 -15.19 7.17
C LEU A 442 -6.91 -15.80 7.71
N ALA A 443 -7.55 -16.68 6.94
CA ALA A 443 -8.77 -17.36 7.34
C ALA A 443 -8.51 -18.32 8.53
N ASP A 444 -7.45 -19.14 8.44
CA ASP A 444 -7.06 -20.03 9.52
C ASP A 444 -6.61 -19.24 10.77
N ALA A 445 -5.82 -18.18 10.62
CA ALA A 445 -5.41 -17.32 11.73
C ALA A 445 -6.62 -16.69 12.46
N ASN A 446 -7.65 -16.28 11.72
CA ASN A 446 -8.90 -15.78 12.30
C ASN A 446 -9.60 -16.84 13.16
N ASP A 447 -9.62 -18.11 12.70
CA ASP A 447 -10.21 -19.23 13.48
C ASP A 447 -9.50 -19.45 14.81
N PHE A 448 -8.18 -19.22 14.87
CA PHE A 448 -7.37 -19.42 16.07
C PHE A 448 -7.09 -18.13 16.86
N GLY A 449 -7.65 -16.99 16.44
CA GLY A 449 -7.51 -15.70 17.13
C GLY A 449 -6.10 -15.10 17.06
N LEU A 450 -5.36 -15.38 15.98
CA LEU A 450 -4.02 -14.87 15.73
C LEU A 450 -4.07 -13.66 14.79
N LEU A 451 -3.17 -12.69 15.00
CA LEU A 451 -2.89 -11.62 14.03
C LEU A 451 -1.76 -12.06 13.10
N VAL A 452 -1.79 -11.56 11.87
CA VAL A 452 -0.79 -11.89 10.84
C VAL A 452 -0.12 -10.65 10.31
N ILE A 453 1.21 -10.68 10.27
CA ILE A 453 2.09 -9.73 9.60
C ILE A 453 2.79 -10.48 8.47
N PHE A 454 2.77 -9.92 7.27
CA PHE A 454 3.45 -10.50 6.12
C PHE A 454 4.74 -9.76 5.78
N HIS A 455 5.81 -10.51 5.52
CA HIS A 455 7.10 -10.03 5.02
C HIS A 455 7.49 -10.77 3.74
N GLY A 456 8.53 -10.30 3.03
CA GLY A 456 8.88 -10.86 1.73
C GLY A 456 7.65 -11.05 0.84
N CYS A 457 6.79 -10.07 0.76
CA CYS A 457 5.37 -10.23 0.41
C CYS A 457 4.90 -9.22 -0.64
N THR A 458 3.69 -9.43 -1.12
CA THR A 458 2.97 -8.50 -1.98
C THR A 458 2.38 -7.32 -1.20
N LEU A 459 1.94 -6.28 -1.93
CA LEU A 459 1.18 -5.15 -1.40
C LEU A 459 -0.16 -5.62 -0.79
N PRO A 460 -0.59 -5.08 0.37
CA PRO A 460 -1.96 -5.28 0.85
C PRO A 460 -2.96 -4.54 -0.06
N ARG A 461 -4.10 -5.17 -0.28
CA ARG A 461 -5.10 -4.69 -1.24
C ARG A 461 -6.48 -4.62 -0.59
N GLY A 462 -6.60 -3.78 0.44
CA GLY A 462 -7.82 -3.65 1.24
C GLY A 462 -7.98 -4.75 2.29
N TRP A 463 -6.93 -5.51 2.55
CA TRP A 463 -6.96 -6.68 3.45
C TRP A 463 -7.28 -6.32 4.89
N GLU A 464 -6.98 -5.10 5.31
CA GLU A 464 -7.36 -4.55 6.62
C GLU A 464 -8.88 -4.62 6.87
N ARG A 465 -9.67 -4.45 5.81
CA ARG A 465 -11.14 -4.54 5.89
C ARG A 465 -11.67 -5.93 5.53
N MET A 466 -11.01 -6.63 4.63
CA MET A 466 -11.46 -7.94 4.14
C MET A 466 -11.24 -9.06 5.15
N PHE A 467 -10.10 -9.01 5.89
CA PHE A 467 -9.64 -10.12 6.71
C PHE A 467 -9.36 -9.67 8.16
N PRO A 468 -10.15 -10.13 9.15
CA PRO A 468 -10.01 -9.70 10.55
C PRO A 468 -8.64 -10.02 11.19
N ALA A 469 -7.97 -11.07 10.71
CA ALA A 469 -6.66 -11.49 11.21
C ALA A 469 -5.50 -10.67 10.63
N TYR A 470 -5.73 -9.87 9.57
CA TYR A 470 -4.68 -9.09 8.94
C TYR A 470 -4.25 -7.89 9.80
N ALA A 471 -2.96 -7.76 10.08
CA ALA A 471 -2.39 -6.61 10.77
C ALA A 471 -1.61 -5.69 9.81
N ALA A 472 -0.59 -6.20 9.15
CA ALA A 472 0.28 -5.39 8.28
C ALA A 472 1.02 -6.26 7.26
N SER A 473 1.60 -5.61 6.26
CA SER A 473 2.59 -6.18 5.34
C SER A 473 3.80 -5.26 5.25
N GLU A 474 4.97 -5.84 5.02
CA GLU A 474 6.17 -5.09 4.66
C GLU A 474 6.02 -4.46 3.27
N ALA A 475 6.25 -5.22 2.20
CA ALA A 475 6.16 -4.81 0.80
C ALA A 475 6.83 -3.45 0.52
N VAL A 476 8.03 -3.24 1.03
CA VAL A 476 8.83 -2.02 0.97
C VAL A 476 10.27 -2.31 1.42
N LEU A 477 11.24 -1.50 1.02
CA LEU A 477 12.55 -1.49 1.68
C LEU A 477 12.37 -0.97 3.12
N ALA A 478 12.22 -1.90 4.07
CA ALA A 478 12.02 -1.61 5.48
C ALA A 478 13.34 -1.37 6.22
N SER A 479 13.26 -1.12 7.53
CA SER A 479 14.44 -0.79 8.34
C SER A 479 15.43 -1.95 8.49
N GLU A 480 15.00 -3.20 8.28
CA GLU A 480 15.93 -4.36 8.30
C GLU A 480 17.02 -4.24 7.24
N ASN A 481 16.73 -3.60 6.10
CA ASN A 481 17.70 -3.36 5.05
C ASN A 481 18.86 -2.45 5.49
N LEU A 482 18.68 -1.63 6.53
CA LEU A 482 19.70 -0.72 7.06
C LEU A 482 20.85 -1.50 7.72
N HIS A 483 20.58 -2.70 8.21
CA HIS A 483 21.60 -3.59 8.78
C HIS A 483 22.59 -4.07 7.71
N PHE A 484 22.13 -4.32 6.48
CA PHE A 484 22.91 -5.01 5.46
C PHE A 484 24.01 -4.17 4.82
N SER A 485 23.87 -2.85 4.76
CA SER A 485 24.92 -2.01 4.18
C SER A 485 24.83 -0.54 4.61
N GLN A 486 26.00 0.13 4.60
CA GLN A 486 26.07 1.58 4.83
C GLN A 486 25.28 2.37 3.79
N GLY A 487 25.27 1.93 2.51
CA GLY A 487 24.53 2.57 1.46
C GLY A 487 23.00 2.60 1.71
N MET A 488 22.47 1.59 2.39
CA MET A 488 21.07 1.59 2.82
C MET A 488 20.81 2.62 3.92
N CYS A 489 21.72 2.76 4.91
CA CYS A 489 21.63 3.80 5.92
C CYS A 489 21.74 5.21 5.31
N ASP A 490 22.60 5.38 4.31
CA ASP A 490 22.77 6.67 3.62
C ASP A 490 21.50 7.07 2.82
N ALA A 491 20.72 6.09 2.36
CA ALA A 491 19.48 6.28 1.65
C ALA A 491 18.22 6.34 2.54
N GLU A 492 18.33 6.06 3.84
CA GLU A 492 17.19 5.92 4.76
C GLU A 492 16.26 7.11 4.73
N ALA A 493 16.76 8.33 4.90
CA ALA A 493 15.93 9.53 4.96
C ALA A 493 15.15 9.75 3.66
N ARG A 494 15.81 9.54 2.50
CA ARG A 494 15.19 9.65 1.19
C ARG A 494 14.06 8.63 1.02
N ASN A 495 14.30 7.36 1.34
CA ASN A 495 13.31 6.30 1.23
C ASN A 495 12.14 6.54 2.20
N ALA A 496 12.43 6.92 3.45
CA ALA A 496 11.40 7.27 4.44
C ALA A 496 10.49 8.43 3.98
N CYS A 497 11.03 9.42 3.25
CA CYS A 497 10.26 10.52 2.67
C CYS A 497 9.43 10.12 1.44
N ILE A 498 9.47 8.87 0.98
CA ILE A 498 8.64 8.36 -0.13
C ILE A 498 7.38 7.67 0.38
N HIS A 499 7.51 6.85 1.40
CA HIS A 499 6.46 5.93 1.86
C HIS A 499 5.14 6.60 2.22
N PRO A 500 5.08 7.79 2.86
CA PRO A 500 3.82 8.46 3.17
C PRO A 500 2.99 8.84 1.95
N PHE A 501 3.63 8.98 0.79
CA PHE A 501 2.99 9.39 -0.46
C PHE A 501 2.62 8.23 -1.37
N ILE A 502 3.19 7.05 -1.17
CA ILE A 502 3.02 5.92 -2.06
C ILE A 502 2.61 4.66 -1.27
N ARG A 503 3.57 3.87 -0.76
CA ARG A 503 3.31 2.57 -0.15
C ARG A 503 2.33 2.62 1.03
N ASN A 504 2.51 3.56 1.95
CA ASN A 504 1.68 3.65 3.16
C ASN A 504 0.35 4.38 2.94
N THR A 505 0.07 4.86 1.72
CA THR A 505 -1.24 5.43 1.38
C THR A 505 -2.31 4.35 1.23
N VAL A 506 -1.94 3.17 0.76
CA VAL A 506 -2.87 2.11 0.36
C VAL A 506 -3.02 0.98 1.37
N GLY A 507 -2.26 1.00 2.45
CA GLY A 507 -2.40 -0.02 3.50
C GLY A 507 -1.33 0.04 4.58
N SER A 508 -1.54 -0.71 5.64
CA SER A 508 -0.65 -0.85 6.78
C SER A 508 0.74 -1.31 6.34
N MET A 509 1.77 -0.69 6.91
CA MET A 509 3.15 -0.93 6.52
C MET A 509 3.98 -1.34 7.75
N ASP A 510 4.42 -2.60 7.79
CA ASP A 510 5.35 -3.06 8.81
C ASP A 510 6.77 -2.67 8.42
N PHE A 511 7.22 -1.57 8.99
CA PHE A 511 8.52 -0.97 8.66
C PHE A 511 9.62 -1.36 9.66
N GLY A 512 9.27 -1.74 10.88
CA GLY A 512 10.20 -2.13 11.94
C GLY A 512 11.17 -1.01 12.37
N GLY A 513 10.83 0.25 12.11
CA GLY A 513 11.72 1.40 12.27
C GLY A 513 11.88 1.89 13.71
N SER A 514 12.25 3.17 13.82
CA SER A 514 12.44 3.89 15.09
C SER A 514 13.60 3.35 15.93
N THR A 515 14.73 3.02 15.30
CA THR A 515 15.93 2.64 16.02
C THR A 515 16.56 3.85 16.72
N LEU A 516 17.03 3.67 17.96
CA LEU A 516 17.82 4.66 18.69
C LEU A 516 19.30 4.27 18.78
N ASN A 517 19.68 3.06 18.35
CA ASN A 517 21.09 2.71 18.19
C ASN A 517 21.75 3.60 17.14
N LYS A 518 23.03 3.93 17.35
CA LYS A 518 23.86 4.64 16.38
C LYS A 518 24.39 3.70 15.31
N PHE A 519 24.56 2.45 15.65
CA PHE A 519 25.01 1.38 14.75
C PHE A 519 24.00 0.22 14.78
N TYR A 520 23.79 -0.38 13.62
CA TYR A 520 22.92 -1.55 13.48
C TYR A 520 23.68 -2.83 13.88
N ASN A 521 24.01 -2.92 15.17
CA ASN A 521 24.61 -4.09 15.79
C ASN A 521 24.29 -4.11 17.29
N ALA A 522 24.35 -5.29 17.90
CA ALA A 522 24.05 -5.51 19.32
C ALA A 522 25.01 -4.74 20.27
N ASP A 523 26.24 -4.47 19.85
CA ASP A 523 27.23 -3.68 20.62
C ASP A 523 27.03 -2.16 20.51
N ASN A 524 26.16 -1.70 19.60
CA ASN A 524 25.94 -0.29 19.24
C ASN A 524 27.25 0.49 18.92
N LYS A 525 28.27 -0.18 18.38
CA LYS A 525 29.60 0.37 18.10
C LYS A 525 30.14 -0.03 16.73
N SER A 526 29.59 -1.06 16.12
CA SER A 526 30.04 -1.62 14.85
C SER A 526 28.87 -1.87 13.89
N GLY A 527 29.17 -2.22 12.64
CA GLY A 527 28.15 -2.42 11.58
C GLY A 527 27.80 -1.13 10.84
N SER A 528 26.65 -1.13 10.18
CA SER A 528 26.14 0.04 9.44
C SER A 528 25.79 1.16 10.43
N GLN A 529 26.20 2.38 10.11
CA GLN A 529 25.96 3.56 10.95
C GLN A 529 24.71 4.30 10.53
N ARG A 530 23.78 4.49 11.45
CA ARG A 530 22.59 5.35 11.26
C ARG A 530 23.01 6.79 10.96
N LYS A 531 22.39 7.40 9.95
CA LYS A 531 22.63 8.79 9.53
C LYS A 531 21.51 9.74 9.96
N THR A 532 20.34 9.22 10.29
CA THR A 532 19.19 9.98 10.76
C THR A 532 19.29 10.29 12.26
N SER A 533 18.52 11.26 12.73
CA SER A 533 18.50 11.67 14.14
C SER A 533 17.58 10.80 14.99
N ASP A 534 17.65 10.95 16.32
CA ASP A 534 16.70 10.36 17.24
C ASP A 534 15.29 10.92 17.01
N VAL A 535 15.14 12.24 16.75
CA VAL A 535 13.82 12.83 16.46
C VAL A 535 13.25 12.34 15.14
N PHE A 536 14.11 12.04 14.14
CA PHE A 536 13.67 11.36 12.92
C PHE A 536 13.06 9.99 13.24
N ALA A 537 13.70 9.19 14.10
CA ALA A 537 13.18 7.91 14.54
C ALA A 537 11.82 8.03 15.25
N LEU A 538 11.65 9.03 16.13
CA LEU A 538 10.35 9.30 16.77
C LEU A 538 9.28 9.70 15.74
N ALA A 539 9.65 10.52 14.77
CA ALA A 539 8.71 10.98 13.74
C ALA A 539 8.21 9.82 12.86
N THR A 540 9.08 8.88 12.49
CA THR A 540 8.70 7.70 11.68
C THR A 540 7.75 6.76 12.42
N ALA A 541 7.86 6.63 13.74
CA ALA A 541 6.93 5.83 14.56
C ALA A 541 5.47 6.32 14.48
N ILE A 542 5.27 7.62 14.24
CA ILE A 542 3.96 8.23 14.04
C ILE A 542 3.59 8.25 12.55
N MET A 543 4.55 8.59 11.69
CA MET A 543 4.33 8.82 10.25
C MET A 543 3.89 7.54 9.55
N PHE A 544 4.51 6.41 9.87
CA PHE A 544 4.19 5.13 9.23
C PHE A 544 3.05 4.44 9.98
N GLN A 545 1.96 4.22 9.25
CA GLN A 545 0.77 3.61 9.82
C GLN A 545 0.89 2.09 9.76
N SER A 546 0.85 1.48 10.94
CA SER A 546 0.64 0.05 11.15
C SER A 546 -0.01 -0.13 12.53
N PRO A 547 -1.05 -0.97 12.68
CA PRO A 547 -1.70 -1.16 13.98
C PRO A 547 -0.85 -1.99 14.95
N VAL A 548 0.08 -2.78 14.44
CA VAL A 548 1.11 -3.49 15.19
C VAL A 548 2.46 -3.00 14.71
N GLN A 549 3.30 -2.51 15.62
CA GLN A 549 4.63 -2.02 15.29
C GLN A 549 5.67 -2.68 16.20
N HIS A 550 6.53 -3.52 15.61
CA HIS A 550 7.71 -4.07 16.27
C HIS A 550 8.89 -3.15 15.98
N PHE A 551 9.20 -2.27 16.96
CA PHE A 551 10.27 -1.28 16.80
C PHE A 551 11.66 -1.91 16.89
N ALA A 552 12.61 -1.31 16.16
CA ALA A 552 14.03 -1.67 16.19
C ALA A 552 14.77 -1.10 17.43
N LEU A 553 14.07 -0.99 18.55
CA LEU A 553 14.66 -0.60 19.84
C LEU A 553 15.28 -1.82 20.52
N ALA A 554 16.38 -1.61 21.19
CA ALA A 554 17.12 -2.65 21.89
C ALA A 554 17.25 -2.37 23.39
N PRO A 555 17.47 -3.39 24.24
CA PRO A 555 17.57 -3.24 25.69
C PRO A 555 18.58 -2.20 26.18
N ASN A 556 19.71 -2.01 25.45
CA ASN A 556 20.71 -0.99 25.76
C ASN A 556 20.15 0.44 25.67
N ASN A 557 19.06 0.66 24.90
CA ASN A 557 18.49 2.01 24.76
C ASN A 557 17.88 2.56 26.04
N LEU A 558 17.59 1.72 27.03
CA LEU A 558 17.18 2.20 28.36
C LEU A 558 18.32 2.95 29.09
N GLU A 559 19.57 2.70 28.70
CA GLU A 559 20.74 3.28 29.33
C GLU A 559 21.44 4.33 28.45
N ASP A 560 21.52 4.08 27.12
CA ASP A 560 22.36 4.87 26.20
C ASP A 560 21.56 5.84 25.30
N ALA A 561 20.22 5.72 25.24
CA ALA A 561 19.40 6.66 24.50
C ALA A 561 18.91 7.83 25.38
N PRO A 562 18.59 8.99 24.78
CA PRO A 562 18.05 10.11 25.54
C PRO A 562 16.71 9.76 26.25
N SER A 563 16.59 10.10 27.54
CA SER A 563 15.40 9.79 28.34
C SER A 563 14.10 10.32 27.73
N TRP A 564 14.13 11.53 27.14
CA TRP A 564 12.96 12.11 26.47
C TRP A 564 12.50 11.27 25.25
N ALA A 565 13.44 10.61 24.56
CA ALA A 565 13.11 9.73 23.44
C ALA A 565 12.47 8.42 23.94
N ILE A 566 13.03 7.82 24.98
CA ILE A 566 12.47 6.62 25.63
C ILE A 566 11.07 6.93 26.19
N ASP A 567 10.88 8.06 26.87
CA ASP A 567 9.59 8.46 27.45
C ASP A 567 8.52 8.70 26.36
N PHE A 568 8.93 9.20 25.19
CA PHE A 568 8.06 9.30 24.02
C PHE A 568 7.68 7.91 23.49
N MET A 569 8.66 7.05 23.25
CA MET A 569 8.45 5.72 22.68
C MET A 569 7.63 4.80 23.59
N LYS A 570 7.68 4.98 24.90
CA LYS A 570 6.79 4.31 25.87
C LYS A 570 5.30 4.63 25.65
N LYS A 571 4.98 5.75 25.00
CA LYS A 571 3.61 6.28 24.90
C LYS A 571 3.11 6.41 23.46
N VAL A 572 3.94 6.09 22.46
CA VAL A 572 3.57 6.22 21.06
C VAL A 572 2.37 5.35 20.72
N PRO A 573 1.32 5.89 20.09
CA PRO A 573 0.16 5.09 19.67
C PRO A 573 0.45 4.36 18.35
N THR A 574 -0.28 3.28 18.08
CA THR A 574 -0.20 2.53 16.82
C THR A 574 -1.51 2.55 16.02
N THR A 575 -2.61 3.01 16.63
CA THR A 575 -3.91 3.15 15.97
C THR A 575 -4.34 4.62 15.92
N TRP A 576 -4.99 5.01 14.83
CA TRP A 576 -5.23 6.40 14.49
C TRP A 576 -6.70 6.67 14.17
N ASP A 577 -7.21 7.80 14.63
CA ASP A 577 -8.57 8.26 14.37
C ASP A 577 -8.65 9.21 13.17
N ASP A 578 -7.56 9.89 12.84
CA ASP A 578 -7.50 10.79 11.68
C ASP A 578 -6.07 11.02 11.22
N VAL A 579 -5.94 11.43 9.95
CA VAL A 579 -4.69 11.83 9.32
C VAL A 579 -4.89 13.13 8.55
N LYS A 580 -3.89 14.02 8.59
CA LYS A 580 -3.84 15.25 7.81
C LYS A 580 -2.46 15.43 7.20
N PHE A 581 -2.40 15.56 5.89
CA PHE A 581 -1.21 16.02 5.21
C PHE A 581 -1.05 17.53 5.40
N ILE A 582 0.17 17.99 5.70
CA ILE A 582 0.46 19.41 5.92
C ILE A 582 1.30 19.97 4.79
N ASP A 583 2.47 19.36 4.53
CA ASP A 583 3.38 19.79 3.47
C ASP A 583 4.38 18.67 3.14
N GLY A 584 4.95 18.68 1.94
CA GLY A 584 5.96 17.70 1.56
C GLY A 584 6.10 17.47 0.06
N TYR A 585 7.11 16.67 -0.26
CA TYR A 585 7.38 16.20 -1.62
C TYR A 585 8.06 14.83 -1.57
N PRO A 586 7.62 13.84 -2.36
CA PRO A 586 8.18 12.49 -2.31
C PRO A 586 9.70 12.47 -2.47
N GLY A 587 10.39 11.79 -1.55
CA GLY A 587 11.85 11.67 -1.51
C GLY A 587 12.60 12.92 -1.03
N LYS A 588 11.90 14.01 -0.68
CA LYS A 588 12.50 15.25 -0.17
C LYS A 588 12.19 15.48 1.29
N TYR A 589 10.93 15.64 1.64
CA TYR A 589 10.47 15.81 3.02
C TYR A 589 8.98 15.50 3.12
N CYS A 590 8.52 15.22 4.33
CA CYS A 590 7.10 15.03 4.61
C CYS A 590 6.76 15.62 5.97
N ILE A 591 5.67 16.39 6.05
CA ILE A 591 5.07 16.89 7.29
C ILE A 591 3.59 16.51 7.28
N MET A 592 3.17 15.80 8.31
CA MET A 592 1.79 15.36 8.45
C MET A 592 1.36 15.33 9.91
N ALA A 593 0.07 15.19 10.16
CA ALA A 593 -0.48 15.03 11.49
C ALA A 593 -1.34 13.78 11.58
N ARG A 594 -1.32 13.12 12.73
CA ARG A 594 -2.20 12.01 13.08
C ARG A 594 -2.87 12.27 14.42
N ARG A 595 -4.09 11.78 14.58
CA ARG A 595 -4.87 11.92 15.82
C ARG A 595 -5.22 10.56 16.39
N THR A 596 -5.14 10.45 17.73
CA THR A 596 -5.71 9.35 18.49
C THR A 596 -6.46 9.92 19.70
N GLY A 597 -7.72 9.58 19.89
CA GLY A 597 -8.60 10.26 20.83
C GLY A 597 -8.66 11.76 20.53
N ASN A 598 -8.35 12.57 21.52
CA ASN A 598 -8.28 14.04 21.37
C ASN A 598 -6.87 14.57 21.12
N LYS A 599 -5.85 13.68 21.06
CA LYS A 599 -4.45 14.08 20.97
C LYS A 599 -3.95 14.04 19.52
N TRP A 600 -3.39 15.16 19.06
CA TRP A 600 -2.73 15.29 17.78
C TRP A 600 -1.21 15.17 17.92
N TYR A 601 -0.61 14.56 16.92
CA TYR A 601 0.83 14.47 16.70
C TYR A 601 1.12 15.04 15.33
N VAL A 602 1.86 16.15 15.27
CA VAL A 602 2.42 16.68 14.01
C VAL A 602 3.84 16.19 13.89
N VAL A 603 4.17 15.55 12.80
CA VAL A 603 5.49 14.96 12.57
C VAL A 603 6.06 15.41 11.25
N GLY A 604 7.38 15.54 11.18
CA GLY A 604 8.10 15.88 9.96
C GLY A 604 9.45 15.20 9.89
N ILE A 605 9.87 14.86 8.66
CA ILE A 605 11.21 14.32 8.34
C ILE A 605 11.74 15.02 7.10
N ASN A 606 13.07 15.14 6.99
CA ASN A 606 13.74 15.82 5.88
C ASN A 606 14.92 15.01 5.34
N ALA A 607 14.92 14.77 4.05
CA ALA A 607 16.00 14.12 3.31
C ALA A 607 16.78 15.08 2.39
N GLN A 608 16.40 16.36 2.33
CA GLN A 608 17.12 17.35 1.53
C GLN A 608 18.44 17.74 2.22
N GLU A 609 19.45 18.06 1.44
CA GLU A 609 20.76 18.54 1.97
C GLU A 609 20.62 19.86 2.77
N SER A 610 19.63 20.67 2.43
CA SER A 610 19.34 21.92 3.14
C SER A 610 18.22 21.74 4.18
N PRO A 611 18.24 22.49 5.29
CA PRO A 611 17.14 22.49 6.25
C PRO A 611 15.80 22.94 5.63
N VAL A 612 14.74 22.23 5.95
CA VAL A 612 13.35 22.64 5.65
C VAL A 612 12.92 23.66 6.70
N LYS A 613 12.73 24.91 6.28
CA LYS A 613 12.28 26.02 7.14
C LYS A 613 10.90 26.45 6.72
N LEU A 614 9.91 26.25 7.57
CA LEU A 614 8.50 26.52 7.28
C LEU A 614 7.80 27.22 8.45
N LYS A 615 6.76 27.95 8.10
CA LYS A 615 5.79 28.48 9.04
C LYS A 615 4.52 27.64 8.94
N LEU A 616 4.35 26.71 9.86
CA LEU A 616 3.21 25.81 9.88
C LEU A 616 1.97 26.49 10.47
N SER A 617 0.81 26.24 9.88
CA SER A 617 -0.50 26.51 10.45
C SER A 617 -1.04 25.23 11.06
N LEU A 618 -1.32 25.24 12.36
CA LEU A 618 -1.69 24.06 13.15
C LEU A 618 -3.07 24.26 13.81
N PRO A 619 -4.15 24.30 13.02
CA PRO A 619 -5.51 24.57 13.52
C PRO A 619 -6.05 23.47 14.45
N MET A 620 -5.40 22.30 14.47
CA MET A 620 -5.75 21.20 15.37
C MET A 620 -5.39 21.44 16.83
N PHE A 621 -4.52 22.41 17.13
CA PHE A 621 -4.17 22.81 18.50
C PHE A 621 -4.83 24.13 18.86
N SER A 622 -5.18 24.31 20.12
CA SER A 622 -5.79 25.56 20.61
C SER A 622 -4.81 26.74 20.53
N ALA A 623 -5.30 27.90 20.16
CA ALA A 623 -4.49 29.12 20.09
C ALA A 623 -3.88 29.44 21.47
N GLY A 624 -2.56 29.65 21.51
CA GLY A 624 -1.83 29.95 22.74
C GLY A 624 -1.54 28.76 23.64
N SER A 625 -1.88 27.50 23.23
CA SER A 625 -1.53 26.29 23.97
C SER A 625 -0.02 26.12 24.10
N MET A 626 0.41 25.40 25.13
CA MET A 626 1.79 24.97 25.33
C MET A 626 1.95 23.61 24.68
N LEU A 627 2.92 23.47 23.77
CA LEU A 627 3.18 22.26 23.00
C LEU A 627 4.57 21.72 23.32
N ASN A 628 4.69 20.41 23.33
CA ASN A 628 5.97 19.72 23.35
C ASN A 628 6.54 19.68 21.93
N LEU A 629 7.71 20.23 21.75
CA LEU A 629 8.46 20.27 20.50
C LEU A 629 9.71 19.41 20.63
N TYR A 630 9.74 18.29 19.94
CA TYR A 630 10.94 17.49 19.71
C TYR A 630 11.55 17.95 18.40
N SER A 631 12.80 18.38 18.42
CA SER A 631 13.48 18.93 17.25
C SER A 631 14.98 18.73 17.33
N ASP A 632 15.62 18.72 16.17
CA ASP A 632 17.06 18.57 16.03
C ASP A 632 17.76 19.91 15.81
N THR A 633 19.02 20.01 16.25
CA THR A 633 19.98 21.01 15.78
C THR A 633 20.55 20.62 14.42
N GLU A 634 21.32 21.50 13.78
CA GLU A 634 22.03 21.20 12.53
C GLU A 634 23.06 20.05 12.67
N LYS A 635 23.47 19.74 13.91
CA LYS A 635 24.36 18.60 14.24
C LYS A 635 23.58 17.31 14.56
N LEU A 636 22.26 17.28 14.31
CA LEU A 636 21.37 16.17 14.64
C LEU A 636 21.31 15.84 16.15
N GLU A 637 21.56 16.83 16.98
CA GLU A 637 21.38 16.72 18.42
C GLU A 637 19.91 17.01 18.75
N GLY A 638 19.17 15.96 19.12
CA GLY A 638 17.76 16.05 19.45
C GLY A 638 17.50 16.69 20.82
N SER A 639 16.39 17.40 20.95
CA SER A 639 15.95 17.98 22.20
C SER A 639 14.43 18.08 22.31
N LEU A 640 13.93 18.01 23.55
CA LEU A 640 12.55 18.32 23.90
C LEU A 640 12.46 19.72 24.49
N LYS A 641 11.58 20.56 23.94
CA LYS A 641 11.30 21.91 24.45
C LYS A 641 9.79 22.12 24.54
N THR A 642 9.35 22.90 25.51
CA THR A 642 7.97 23.38 25.57
C THR A 642 7.89 24.73 24.89
N VAL A 643 6.98 24.87 23.90
CA VAL A 643 6.81 26.09 23.12
C VAL A 643 5.35 26.55 23.15
N LYS A 644 5.15 27.87 23.13
CA LYS A 644 3.80 28.44 23.08
C LYS A 644 3.36 28.64 21.64
N LEU A 645 2.23 28.04 21.26
CA LEU A 645 1.63 28.28 19.95
C LEU A 645 1.13 29.72 19.84
N SER A 646 1.35 30.37 18.70
CA SER A 646 0.88 31.73 18.49
C SER A 646 -0.66 31.83 18.53
N LYS A 647 -1.20 33.05 18.76
CA LYS A 647 -2.65 33.33 18.69
C LYS A 647 -3.26 33.02 17.30
N LYS A 648 -2.43 33.00 16.25
CA LYS A 648 -2.82 32.62 14.88
C LYS A 648 -2.65 31.11 14.62
N GLN A 649 -2.39 30.31 15.64
CA GLN A 649 -2.12 28.87 15.55
C GLN A 649 -0.96 28.54 14.57
N GLN A 650 0.08 29.37 14.59
CA GLN A 650 1.25 29.23 13.72
C GLN A 650 2.52 29.08 14.53
N ILE A 651 3.44 28.25 14.02
CA ILE A 651 4.77 28.02 14.56
C ILE A 651 5.82 28.02 13.43
N GLN A 652 6.98 28.60 13.67
CA GLN A 652 8.14 28.44 12.79
C GLN A 652 8.90 27.19 13.18
N ILE A 653 9.27 26.38 12.19
CA ILE A 653 10.04 25.15 12.37
C ILE A 653 11.26 25.15 11.44
N SER A 654 12.26 24.37 11.84
CA SER A 654 13.40 24.01 11.00
C SER A 654 13.70 22.52 11.21
N ILE A 655 13.78 21.76 10.13
CA ILE A 655 14.14 20.34 10.13
C ILE A 655 15.44 20.20 9.34
N PRO A 656 16.58 19.87 9.98
CA PRO A 656 17.85 19.71 9.27
C PRO A 656 17.84 18.50 8.35
N CYS A 657 18.86 18.37 7.48
CA CYS A 657 19.08 17.17 6.69
C CYS A 657 19.14 15.94 7.61
N ASN A 658 18.46 14.84 7.26
CA ASN A 658 18.34 13.62 8.06
C ASN A 658 17.74 13.82 9.46
N GLY A 659 17.16 14.98 9.72
CA GLY A 659 16.51 15.31 10.98
C GLY A 659 15.00 15.10 10.98
N GLY A 660 14.43 15.22 12.18
CA GLY A 660 13.01 15.06 12.43
C GLY A 660 12.37 16.20 13.21
N LEU A 661 11.06 16.14 13.29
CA LEU A 661 10.21 17.04 14.06
C LEU A 661 9.05 16.24 14.65
N VAL A 662 8.75 16.45 15.93
CA VAL A 662 7.49 16.01 16.53
C VAL A 662 6.91 17.15 17.36
N ILE A 663 5.63 17.46 17.16
CA ILE A 663 4.87 18.44 17.95
C ILE A 663 3.64 17.75 18.52
N THR A 664 3.41 17.87 19.82
CA THR A 664 2.25 17.30 20.51
C THR A 664 1.91 18.10 21.77
N GLU A 665 0.68 17.94 22.28
CA GLU A 665 0.26 18.44 23.59
C GLU A 665 0.84 17.61 24.73
#